data_bf4c2be2bfa3cd3ba090a04da3a804de
#
_entry.id   bf4c2be2bfa3cd3ba090a04da3a804de
#
_cell.length_a   1.000
_cell.length_b   1.000
_cell.length_c   1.000
_cell.angle_alpha   90.00
_cell.angle_beta   90.00
_cell.angle_gamma   90.00
#
_symmetry.space_group_name_H-M   'P 1'
#
loop_
_entity.id
_entity.type
_entity.pdbx_description
1 polymer ?
#
loop_
_entity_poly.entity_id
_entity_poly.type
_entity_poly.pdbx_seq_one_letter_code
_entity_poly.pdbx_strand_id
1 'polypeptide(L)'
;MKSLLAAASAFALLTAAGAAQAQAQAPAPAAPAAQGLDAAALFGAREGVQNASLSPAGTKVAFIAPTRGQGNALYVVDAAGGKAPTAALTASGDPERIEWCRWVSEDRLACKIYILVKGAIEIMPGSRIVAVDASGGNTKLLSNHDRSDDLGLVLSGDNVVDWLNGEDGSVLIGRVYVPSERIGSNLKDIRRGLGVDRLDTRSLSVKEIEPPKPAAAEYISDGRGAVRIMAVATSPGATGQSTGVYDYFYRKKGSREWLSLGTYDAVHREGFAAYAVDADKDVVYGLRKKDGRLAAYAVSLDGSKTETLIYAHPQVDVDGFAQIGRSQRVVGVTFATEKRQVLYFDPQLQTLAKGLAKALPNLPLVYFVDSTADEGKLLLWAGSDTDPGRYYIFDRAKKQLAELMLSRPELENAKLAAVRHVTFRAADGTEVPAYLTLPPGSDGKKLAAIVMPHGGPDSRDEWGFDWLVQYFAKQGFAVLQPEYRGSQGYGDAWFRKNGFKSWRAAIADVNDAGRWLVAQGIADPTKLAIVGWSYGGYAALQANVVDPKLFKAVVAVAPVADLPALEEESRNWSSHRIVVEQVGTGWEPREGSPAQHADAFQAPVLLFHGDRDRNVNVHQSQLMEGRLKGAGKEVELVVYPKLDHQLDDSEARADMLRKADAFLKAKLHVQ
;
A
#
# COMPACT_ATOMS: atom_id res chain seq x y z
N MET A 1 -9.10 28.88 14.47
CA MET A 1 -10.39 28.49 15.04
C MET A 1 -11.55 28.41 14.02
N LYS A 2 -11.72 29.34 13.06
CA LYS A 2 -12.79 29.24 12.05
C LYS A 2 -12.59 28.14 10.98
N SER A 3 -11.37 27.74 10.67
CA SER A 3 -11.04 26.67 9.70
C SER A 3 -11.16 25.25 10.28
N LEU A 4 -11.12 25.09 11.60
CA LEU A 4 -11.36 23.80 12.28
C LEU A 4 -12.86 23.41 12.30
N LEU A 5 -13.75 24.41 12.32
CA LEU A 5 -15.20 24.18 12.25
C LEU A 5 -15.67 23.64 10.88
N ALA A 6 -14.93 23.93 9.80
CA ALA A 6 -15.27 23.41 8.47
C ALA A 6 -14.98 21.89 8.33
N ALA A 7 -13.98 21.38 9.05
CA ALA A 7 -13.64 19.95 9.05
C ALA A 7 -14.68 19.12 9.82
N ALA A 8 -15.18 19.65 10.95
CA ALA A 8 -16.26 19.02 11.72
C ALA A 8 -17.57 18.95 10.91
N SER A 9 -17.85 19.95 10.07
CA SER A 9 -19.05 19.98 9.23
C SER A 9 -19.04 18.94 8.12
N ALA A 10 -17.88 18.56 7.57
CA ALA A 10 -17.77 17.53 6.55
C ALA A 10 -18.11 16.12 7.08
N PHE A 11 -17.85 15.84 8.37
CA PHE A 11 -18.23 14.59 9.01
C PHE A 11 -19.70 14.55 9.48
N ALA A 12 -20.29 15.71 9.81
CA ALA A 12 -21.70 15.79 10.18
C ALA A 12 -22.64 15.50 9.00
N LEU A 13 -22.20 15.73 7.75
CA LEU A 13 -22.98 15.45 6.55
C LEU A 13 -23.14 13.93 6.26
N LEU A 14 -22.28 13.07 6.79
CA LEU A 14 -22.44 11.61 6.68
C LEU A 14 -23.62 11.06 7.50
N THR A 15 -24.09 11.78 8.51
CA THR A 15 -25.26 11.38 9.30
C THR A 15 -26.61 11.87 8.72
N ALA A 16 -26.58 12.86 7.83
CA ALA A 16 -27.79 13.43 7.21
C ALA A 16 -28.18 12.77 5.87
N ALA A 17 -27.32 11.93 5.27
CA ALA A 17 -27.61 11.24 4.01
C ALA A 17 -28.58 10.04 4.14
N GLY A 18 -29.21 9.84 5.31
CA GLY A 18 -30.14 8.75 5.60
C GLY A 18 -31.55 8.88 5.01
N ALA A 19 -31.84 9.85 4.14
CA ALA A 19 -33.17 10.06 3.58
C ALA A 19 -33.22 10.37 2.08
N ALA A 20 -32.22 9.93 1.30
CA ALA A 20 -32.35 9.97 -0.15
C ALA A 20 -33.12 8.71 -0.63
N GLN A 21 -34.31 8.93 -1.16
CA GLN A 21 -35.16 7.91 -1.76
C GLN A 21 -34.39 7.07 -2.80
N ALA A 22 -34.53 5.76 -2.69
CA ALA A 22 -34.07 4.81 -3.69
C ALA A 22 -34.73 5.13 -5.06
N GLN A 23 -34.08 5.89 -5.90
CA GLN A 23 -34.36 5.91 -7.33
C GLN A 23 -33.82 4.62 -7.92
N ALA A 24 -34.67 3.94 -8.72
CA ALA A 24 -34.36 2.74 -9.42
C ALA A 24 -33.02 2.89 -10.18
N GLN A 25 -32.01 2.17 -9.74
CA GLN A 25 -30.69 2.19 -10.33
C GLN A 25 -30.68 1.50 -11.68
N ALA A 26 -30.10 2.16 -12.66
CA ALA A 26 -29.63 1.51 -13.88
C ALA A 26 -28.71 0.32 -13.53
N PRO A 27 -28.70 -0.75 -14.31
CA PRO A 27 -27.82 -1.89 -14.10
C PRO A 27 -26.37 -1.38 -14.02
N ALA A 28 -25.58 -1.98 -13.14
CA ALA A 28 -24.14 -1.68 -13.06
C ALA A 28 -23.58 -1.67 -14.49
N PRO A 29 -22.80 -0.66 -14.88
CA PRO A 29 -22.22 -0.67 -16.20
C PRO A 29 -21.38 -1.94 -16.33
N ALA A 30 -21.73 -2.80 -17.27
CA ALA A 30 -20.81 -3.77 -17.79
C ALA A 30 -19.53 -2.99 -18.11
N ALA A 31 -18.35 -3.49 -17.71
CA ALA A 31 -17.09 -2.87 -18.07
C ALA A 31 -17.19 -2.50 -19.56
N PRO A 32 -16.91 -1.23 -19.94
CA PRO A 32 -17.04 -0.84 -21.33
C PRO A 32 -16.26 -1.84 -22.16
N ALA A 33 -16.93 -2.39 -23.18
CA ALA A 33 -16.28 -3.34 -24.07
C ALA A 33 -14.96 -2.72 -24.51
N ALA A 34 -13.83 -3.41 -24.29
CA ALA A 34 -12.46 -2.92 -24.54
C ALA A 34 -12.19 -2.60 -26.04
N GLN A 35 -13.17 -2.81 -26.89
CA GLN A 35 -13.15 -2.45 -28.30
C GLN A 35 -13.30 -0.94 -28.48
N GLY A 36 -12.14 -0.28 -28.75
CA GLY A 36 -12.08 1.14 -29.06
C GLY A 36 -11.31 2.01 -28.06
N LEU A 37 -10.86 1.47 -26.91
CA LEU A 37 -9.98 2.20 -25.99
C LEU A 37 -8.53 2.16 -26.50
N ASP A 38 -7.83 3.30 -26.37
CA ASP A 38 -6.40 3.33 -26.63
C ASP A 38 -5.60 2.63 -25.49
N ALA A 39 -4.33 2.33 -25.75
CA ALA A 39 -3.48 1.66 -24.77
C ALA A 39 -3.40 2.42 -23.43
N ALA A 40 -3.38 3.75 -23.45
CA ALA A 40 -3.31 4.54 -22.22
C ALA A 40 -4.58 4.40 -21.38
N ALA A 41 -5.75 4.33 -22.00
CA ALA A 41 -7.00 4.08 -21.30
C ALA A 41 -7.07 2.65 -20.72
N LEU A 42 -6.57 1.65 -21.45
CA LEU A 42 -6.53 0.25 -21.00
C LEU A 42 -5.60 0.08 -19.79
N PHE A 43 -4.36 0.56 -19.88
CA PHE A 43 -3.37 0.39 -18.79
C PHE A 43 -3.57 1.38 -17.64
N GLY A 44 -4.04 2.59 -17.91
CA GLY A 44 -4.35 3.60 -16.90
C GLY A 44 -5.63 3.32 -16.11
N ALA A 45 -6.47 2.39 -16.57
CA ALA A 45 -7.64 1.96 -15.82
C ALA A 45 -7.23 1.47 -14.43
N ARG A 46 -7.99 1.88 -13.40
CA ARG A 46 -7.80 1.36 -12.04
C ARG A 46 -8.23 -0.10 -12.00
N GLU A 47 -7.61 -0.87 -11.11
CA GLU A 47 -7.93 -2.27 -10.92
C GLU A 47 -9.42 -2.47 -10.61
N GLY A 48 -10.09 -3.35 -11.38
CA GLY A 48 -11.53 -3.58 -11.31
C GLY A 48 -11.98 -4.35 -10.07
N VAL A 49 -11.08 -5.08 -9.42
CA VAL A 49 -11.36 -5.84 -8.19
C VAL A 49 -10.26 -5.58 -7.16
N GLN A 50 -10.63 -4.90 -6.09
CA GLN A 50 -9.76 -4.59 -4.98
C GLN A 50 -10.36 -5.12 -3.67
N ASN A 51 -9.52 -5.53 -2.72
CA ASN A 51 -9.95 -5.95 -1.38
C ASN A 51 -11.08 -6.99 -1.38
N ALA A 52 -10.98 -8.01 -2.23
CA ALA A 52 -11.95 -9.09 -2.28
C ALA A 52 -11.99 -9.88 -0.95
N SER A 53 -13.19 -10.23 -0.48
CA SER A 53 -13.41 -10.90 0.80
C SER A 53 -14.59 -11.89 0.67
N LEU A 54 -14.41 -13.10 1.21
CA LEU A 54 -15.40 -14.18 1.16
C LEU A 54 -16.30 -14.13 2.41
N SER A 55 -17.62 -14.28 2.21
CA SER A 55 -18.56 -14.34 3.35
C SER A 55 -18.32 -15.58 4.23
N PRO A 56 -18.69 -15.55 5.53
CA PRO A 56 -18.41 -16.64 6.46
C PRO A 56 -18.85 -18.02 5.99
N ALA A 57 -20.03 -18.12 5.32
CA ALA A 57 -20.54 -19.36 4.75
C ALA A 57 -20.07 -19.61 3.29
N GLY A 58 -19.32 -18.67 2.70
CA GLY A 58 -18.81 -18.80 1.34
C GLY A 58 -19.87 -18.76 0.25
N THR A 59 -20.97 -18.06 0.49
CA THR A 59 -22.05 -17.90 -0.49
C THR A 59 -21.91 -16.62 -1.32
N LYS A 60 -21.13 -15.64 -0.80
CA LYS A 60 -20.95 -14.32 -1.43
C LYS A 60 -19.49 -13.90 -1.38
N VAL A 61 -19.10 -13.05 -2.34
CA VAL A 61 -17.84 -12.33 -2.34
C VAL A 61 -18.12 -10.84 -2.40
N ALA A 62 -17.48 -10.09 -1.51
CA ALA A 62 -17.48 -8.63 -1.52
C ALA A 62 -16.16 -8.13 -2.12
N PHE A 63 -16.20 -7.08 -2.90
CA PHE A 63 -15.01 -6.42 -3.45
C PHE A 63 -15.27 -4.94 -3.71
N ILE A 64 -14.21 -4.16 -3.78
CA ILE A 64 -14.26 -2.75 -4.13
C ILE A 64 -13.88 -2.62 -5.60
N ALA A 65 -14.67 -1.84 -6.36
CA ALA A 65 -14.36 -1.50 -7.73
C ALA A 65 -14.39 0.02 -7.94
N PRO A 66 -13.58 0.56 -8.88
CA PRO A 66 -13.61 1.96 -9.23
C PRO A 66 -14.94 2.35 -9.87
N THR A 67 -15.37 3.58 -9.59
CA THR A 67 -16.41 4.27 -10.31
C THR A 67 -15.80 5.45 -11.08
N ARG A 68 -16.60 6.38 -11.57
CA ARG A 68 -16.08 7.55 -12.27
C ARG A 68 -15.22 8.41 -11.35
N GLY A 69 -14.14 8.98 -11.90
CA GLY A 69 -13.21 9.83 -11.18
C GLY A 69 -12.45 9.03 -10.12
N GLN A 70 -12.30 9.58 -8.93
CA GLN A 70 -11.68 8.93 -7.77
C GLN A 70 -12.66 8.05 -6.97
N GLY A 71 -13.93 8.04 -7.36
CA GLY A 71 -14.97 7.27 -6.67
C GLY A 71 -14.73 5.78 -6.72
N ASN A 72 -15.29 5.07 -5.76
CA ASN A 72 -15.33 3.61 -5.73
C ASN A 72 -16.62 3.10 -5.07
N ALA A 73 -16.90 1.84 -5.27
CA ALA A 73 -18.06 1.20 -4.67
C ALA A 73 -17.73 -0.19 -4.16
N LEU A 74 -18.36 -0.56 -3.06
CA LEU A 74 -18.41 -1.93 -2.56
C LEU A 74 -19.47 -2.69 -3.34
N TYR A 75 -19.08 -3.75 -4.00
CA TYR A 75 -19.95 -4.70 -4.67
C TYR A 75 -20.00 -6.03 -3.94
N VAL A 76 -21.15 -6.65 -4.00
CA VAL A 76 -21.37 -8.02 -3.50
C VAL A 76 -21.89 -8.88 -4.64
N VAL A 77 -21.23 -10.02 -4.86
CA VAL A 77 -21.64 -11.01 -5.86
C VAL A 77 -21.88 -12.36 -5.21
N ASP A 78 -22.73 -13.17 -5.86
CA ASP A 78 -22.94 -14.56 -5.51
C ASP A 78 -21.68 -15.38 -5.86
N ALA A 79 -21.16 -16.14 -4.90
CA ALA A 79 -19.97 -16.95 -5.09
C ALA A 79 -20.15 -18.08 -6.14
N ALA A 80 -21.38 -18.46 -6.41
CA ALA A 80 -21.73 -19.41 -7.48
C ALA A 80 -21.81 -18.75 -8.88
N GLY A 81 -21.71 -17.41 -8.95
CA GLY A 81 -21.89 -16.65 -10.18
C GLY A 81 -23.34 -16.52 -10.62
N GLY A 82 -23.57 -16.05 -11.83
CA GLY A 82 -24.89 -16.02 -12.48
C GLY A 82 -25.78 -14.82 -12.18
N LYS A 83 -25.43 -13.97 -11.22
CA LYS A 83 -26.15 -12.72 -10.93
C LYS A 83 -25.22 -11.51 -11.06
N ALA A 84 -25.77 -10.39 -11.50
CA ALA A 84 -25.04 -9.13 -11.52
C ALA A 84 -24.62 -8.70 -10.09
N PRO A 85 -23.44 -8.08 -9.91
CA PRO A 85 -23.00 -7.52 -8.64
C PRO A 85 -24.00 -6.49 -8.09
N THR A 86 -24.26 -6.52 -6.79
CA THR A 86 -25.06 -5.52 -6.09
C THR A 86 -24.15 -4.49 -5.44
N ALA A 87 -24.35 -3.21 -5.70
CA ALA A 87 -23.65 -2.14 -5.00
C ALA A 87 -24.22 -1.97 -3.58
N ALA A 88 -23.39 -2.25 -2.57
CA ALA A 88 -23.80 -2.15 -1.16
C ALA A 88 -23.43 -0.80 -0.54
N LEU A 89 -22.34 -0.18 -0.98
CA LEU A 89 -21.88 1.13 -0.51
C LEU A 89 -21.16 1.83 -1.67
N THR A 90 -21.32 3.15 -1.79
CA THR A 90 -20.62 3.96 -2.79
C THR A 90 -19.97 5.17 -2.14
N ALA A 91 -18.81 5.55 -2.65
CA ALA A 91 -18.09 6.75 -2.28
C ALA A 91 -17.76 7.56 -3.54
N SER A 92 -17.95 8.87 -3.49
CA SER A 92 -17.77 9.78 -4.63
C SER A 92 -16.29 9.96 -5.03
N GLY A 93 -15.37 9.71 -4.10
CA GLY A 93 -13.94 9.97 -4.25
C GLY A 93 -13.52 11.39 -3.85
N ASP A 94 -14.46 12.29 -3.56
CA ASP A 94 -14.20 13.66 -3.11
C ASP A 94 -15.29 14.11 -2.12
N PRO A 95 -15.02 14.08 -0.80
CA PRO A 95 -13.72 13.78 -0.17
C PRO A 95 -13.53 12.31 0.23
N GLU A 96 -14.56 11.48 0.17
CA GLU A 96 -14.55 10.13 0.75
C GLU A 96 -14.25 9.02 -0.27
N ARG A 97 -13.50 7.98 0.19
CA ARG A 97 -13.21 6.74 -0.54
C ARG A 97 -13.36 5.55 0.39
N ILE A 98 -13.80 4.42 -0.15
CA ILE A 98 -13.78 3.14 0.56
C ILE A 98 -12.34 2.60 0.45
N GLU A 99 -11.69 2.39 1.59
CA GLU A 99 -10.32 1.87 1.64
C GLU A 99 -10.32 0.33 1.63
N TRP A 100 -11.14 -0.27 2.49
CA TRP A 100 -11.36 -1.71 2.54
C TRP A 100 -12.74 -2.04 3.11
N CYS A 101 -13.26 -3.24 2.78
CA CYS A 101 -14.45 -3.82 3.38
C CYS A 101 -14.21 -5.30 3.69
N ARG A 102 -14.72 -5.78 4.84
CA ARG A 102 -14.71 -7.20 5.22
C ARG A 102 -16.02 -7.61 5.88
N TRP A 103 -16.35 -8.88 5.78
CA TRP A 103 -17.55 -9.46 6.35
C TRP A 103 -17.50 -9.51 7.87
N VAL A 104 -18.53 -8.99 8.52
CA VAL A 104 -18.79 -9.14 9.95
C VAL A 104 -19.67 -10.36 10.20
N SER A 105 -20.69 -10.55 9.38
CA SER A 105 -21.57 -11.71 9.34
C SER A 105 -21.93 -12.05 7.89
N GLU A 106 -22.75 -13.08 7.65
CA GLU A 106 -23.13 -13.51 6.29
C GLU A 106 -23.88 -12.44 5.49
N ASP A 107 -24.44 -11.44 6.14
CA ASP A 107 -25.26 -10.41 5.54
C ASP A 107 -24.79 -8.97 5.86
N ARG A 108 -23.65 -8.81 6.54
CA ARG A 108 -23.17 -7.50 6.98
C ARG A 108 -21.67 -7.35 6.86
N LEU A 109 -21.22 -6.17 6.41
CA LEU A 109 -19.82 -5.80 6.23
C LEU A 109 -19.46 -4.62 7.13
N ALA A 110 -18.19 -4.54 7.51
CA ALA A 110 -17.56 -3.33 8.02
C ALA A 110 -16.57 -2.80 6.99
N CYS A 111 -16.61 -1.49 6.75
CA CYS A 111 -15.81 -0.79 5.75
C CYS A 111 -15.08 0.38 6.38
N LYS A 112 -13.82 0.59 6.02
CA LYS A 112 -13.07 1.81 6.34
C LYS A 112 -13.26 2.83 5.23
N ILE A 113 -13.74 3.99 5.62
CA ILE A 113 -13.87 5.15 4.75
C ILE A 113 -12.71 6.11 5.05
N TYR A 114 -12.02 6.51 4.01
CA TYR A 114 -10.91 7.46 4.05
C TYR A 114 -11.31 8.77 3.39
N ILE A 115 -10.88 9.90 3.97
CA ILE A 115 -11.13 11.23 3.42
C ILE A 115 -9.87 12.07 3.42
N LEU A 116 -9.78 12.96 2.44
CA LEU A 116 -8.79 14.03 2.38
C LEU A 116 -9.49 15.38 2.40
N VAL A 117 -9.25 16.16 3.44
CA VAL A 117 -9.80 17.52 3.56
C VAL A 117 -8.68 18.53 3.39
N LYS A 118 -8.77 19.37 2.37
CA LYS A 118 -7.83 20.46 2.14
C LYS A 118 -8.12 21.58 3.15
N GLY A 119 -7.26 21.72 4.16
CA GLY A 119 -7.26 22.85 5.08
C GLY A 119 -6.64 24.10 4.46
N ALA A 120 -6.58 25.20 5.22
CA ALA A 120 -5.95 26.44 4.78
C ALA A 120 -4.43 26.34 4.65
N ILE A 121 -3.81 25.47 5.45
CA ILE A 121 -2.34 25.32 5.56
C ILE A 121 -1.90 23.94 5.08
N GLU A 122 -2.66 22.89 5.39
CA GLU A 122 -2.28 21.51 5.12
C GLU A 122 -3.48 20.64 4.73
N ILE A 123 -3.21 19.49 4.13
CA ILE A 123 -4.20 18.49 3.80
C ILE A 123 -4.34 17.54 5.00
N MET A 124 -5.53 17.46 5.57
CA MET A 124 -5.81 16.61 6.73
C MET A 124 -6.45 15.29 6.28
N PRO A 125 -5.86 14.16 6.64
CA PRO A 125 -6.50 12.86 6.43
C PRO A 125 -7.51 12.60 7.53
N GLY A 126 -8.55 11.89 7.18
CA GLY A 126 -9.46 11.32 8.15
C GLY A 126 -9.89 9.92 7.76
N SER A 127 -10.30 9.12 8.73
CA SER A 127 -10.90 7.82 8.46
C SER A 127 -11.97 7.47 9.47
N ARG A 128 -12.95 6.68 9.03
CA ARG A 128 -14.02 6.13 9.89
C ARG A 128 -14.32 4.70 9.45
N ILE A 129 -14.76 3.90 10.40
CA ILE A 129 -15.29 2.57 10.12
C ILE A 129 -16.80 2.64 10.16
N VAL A 130 -17.44 2.16 9.11
CA VAL A 130 -18.89 2.04 9.00
C VAL A 130 -19.29 0.58 8.79
N ALA A 131 -20.47 0.18 9.24
CA ALA A 131 -21.05 -1.09 8.86
C ALA A 131 -22.21 -0.88 7.89
N VAL A 132 -22.39 -1.81 6.95
CA VAL A 132 -23.42 -1.78 5.92
C VAL A 132 -23.95 -3.21 5.66
N ASP A 133 -25.23 -3.36 5.33
CA ASP A 133 -25.76 -4.65 4.92
C ASP A 133 -25.26 -5.02 3.51
N ALA A 134 -25.08 -6.31 3.25
CA ALA A 134 -24.61 -6.82 1.96
C ALA A 134 -25.52 -6.46 0.77
N SER A 135 -26.80 -6.23 1.04
CA SER A 135 -27.79 -5.74 0.07
C SER A 135 -27.82 -4.23 -0.10
N GLY A 136 -26.98 -3.52 0.66
CA GLY A 136 -27.03 -2.07 0.82
C GLY A 136 -27.99 -1.63 1.93
N GLY A 137 -27.78 -0.41 2.44
CA GLY A 137 -28.59 0.17 3.51
C GLY A 137 -28.12 -0.17 4.93
N ASN A 138 -28.89 0.26 5.92
CA ASN A 138 -28.61 0.11 7.36
C ASN A 138 -27.17 0.50 7.75
N THR A 139 -26.64 1.56 7.12
CA THR A 139 -25.30 2.06 7.40
C THR A 139 -25.22 2.58 8.83
N LYS A 140 -24.24 2.11 9.59
CA LYS A 140 -23.96 2.53 10.97
C LYS A 140 -22.50 2.95 11.10
N LEU A 141 -22.26 4.07 11.79
CA LEU A 141 -20.92 4.51 12.15
C LEU A 141 -20.42 3.68 13.34
N LEU A 142 -19.31 2.97 13.16
CA LEU A 142 -18.68 2.15 14.21
C LEU A 142 -17.60 2.89 14.98
N SER A 143 -16.92 3.82 14.32
CA SER A 143 -15.92 4.69 14.93
C SER A 143 -16.57 5.60 15.98
N ASN A 144 -15.76 6.06 16.93
CA ASN A 144 -16.18 7.18 17.76
C ASN A 144 -16.43 8.41 16.86
N HIS A 145 -17.50 9.12 17.15
CA HIS A 145 -17.77 10.41 16.50
C HIS A 145 -17.36 11.55 17.43
N ASP A 146 -16.83 12.60 16.82
CA ASP A 146 -16.48 13.81 17.55
C ASP A 146 -17.76 14.47 18.07
N ARG A 147 -17.74 14.87 19.33
CA ARG A 147 -18.80 15.63 19.97
C ARG A 147 -18.38 17.08 20.14
N SER A 148 -19.31 17.97 20.22
CA SER A 148 -19.04 19.41 20.44
C SER A 148 -18.35 19.71 21.75
N ASP A 149 -18.42 18.80 22.72
CA ASP A 149 -17.83 18.86 24.04
C ASP A 149 -16.47 18.10 24.16
N ASP A 150 -15.96 17.50 23.07
CA ASP A 150 -14.66 16.83 23.05
C ASP A 150 -13.51 17.84 23.11
N LEU A 151 -12.49 17.53 23.92
CA LEU A 151 -11.26 18.35 24.06
C LEU A 151 -10.21 18.07 22.98
N GLY A 152 -10.58 17.40 21.92
CA GLY A 152 -9.71 17.10 20.78
C GLY A 152 -10.50 16.53 19.61
N LEU A 153 -9.84 16.46 18.45
CA LEU A 153 -10.40 15.93 17.22
C LEU A 153 -9.79 14.56 16.92
N VAL A 154 -10.61 13.54 16.72
CA VAL A 154 -10.18 12.22 16.26
C VAL A 154 -10.34 12.16 14.75
N LEU A 155 -9.27 12.34 14.00
CA LEU A 155 -9.28 12.24 12.54
C LEU A 155 -9.19 10.79 12.06
N SER A 156 -8.42 9.95 12.74
CA SER A 156 -8.17 8.56 12.37
C SER A 156 -7.71 7.75 13.60
N GLY A 157 -7.46 6.46 13.43
CA GLY A 157 -6.88 5.59 14.46
C GLY A 157 -7.75 4.41 14.86
N ASP A 158 -9.01 4.35 14.37
CA ASP A 158 -9.85 3.18 14.58
C ASP A 158 -9.49 2.06 13.61
N ASN A 159 -9.49 0.81 14.10
CA ASN A 159 -9.22 -0.40 13.32
C ASN A 159 -9.99 -1.60 13.89
N VAL A 160 -10.23 -2.61 13.08
CA VAL A 160 -10.77 -3.88 13.57
C VAL A 160 -9.63 -4.75 14.09
N VAL A 161 -9.68 -5.10 15.37
CA VAL A 161 -8.67 -5.92 16.07
C VAL A 161 -8.97 -7.41 15.93
N ASP A 162 -10.27 -7.78 15.86
CA ASP A 162 -10.70 -9.16 15.70
C ASP A 162 -12.06 -9.24 15.02
N TRP A 163 -12.16 -10.09 14.01
CA TRP A 163 -13.40 -10.32 13.25
C TRP A 163 -14.35 -11.31 13.93
N LEU A 164 -13.90 -11.94 15.00
CA LEU A 164 -14.62 -12.98 15.75
C LEU A 164 -15.08 -14.14 14.83
N ASN A 165 -16.07 -14.90 15.26
CA ASN A 165 -16.58 -16.04 14.49
C ASN A 165 -17.54 -15.65 13.34
N GLY A 166 -18.04 -14.42 13.34
CA GLY A 166 -18.95 -13.91 12.31
C GLY A 166 -20.41 -14.33 12.47
N GLU A 167 -20.79 -14.85 13.63
CA GLU A 167 -22.15 -15.34 13.87
C GLU A 167 -23.08 -14.25 14.41
N ASP A 168 -22.63 -13.46 15.38
CA ASP A 168 -23.46 -12.50 16.11
C ASP A 168 -23.40 -11.06 15.58
N GLY A 169 -22.63 -10.82 14.51
CA GLY A 169 -22.49 -9.49 13.92
C GLY A 169 -21.64 -8.50 14.75
N SER A 170 -20.89 -9.00 15.74
CA SER A 170 -19.96 -8.20 16.54
C SER A 170 -18.53 -8.26 15.99
N VAL A 171 -17.73 -7.25 16.34
CA VAL A 171 -16.27 -7.18 16.10
C VAL A 171 -15.57 -6.68 17.36
N LEU A 172 -14.27 -7.00 17.51
CA LEU A 172 -13.42 -6.20 18.38
C LEU A 172 -12.84 -5.04 17.58
N ILE A 173 -13.13 -3.85 18.02
CA ILE A 173 -12.68 -2.62 17.37
C ILE A 173 -11.76 -1.83 18.30
N GLY A 174 -10.59 -1.46 17.78
CA GLY A 174 -9.73 -0.46 18.40
C GLY A 174 -10.34 0.92 18.18
N ARG A 175 -10.57 1.67 19.25
CA ARG A 175 -11.19 2.98 19.20
C ARG A 175 -10.35 4.00 19.95
N VAL A 176 -10.15 5.16 19.34
CA VAL A 176 -9.46 6.29 19.97
C VAL A 176 -10.46 7.09 20.81
N TYR A 177 -10.15 7.27 22.08
CA TYR A 177 -10.91 8.05 23.04
C TYR A 177 -10.26 9.39 23.28
N VAL A 178 -11.07 10.44 23.29
CA VAL A 178 -10.67 11.81 23.61
C VAL A 178 -11.49 12.28 24.81
N PRO A 179 -10.87 12.93 25.81
CA PRO A 179 -11.60 13.49 26.95
C PRO A 179 -12.66 14.48 26.49
N SER A 180 -13.80 14.51 27.19
CA SER A 180 -14.85 15.52 26.96
C SER A 180 -15.21 16.25 28.24
N GLU A 181 -15.55 17.54 28.12
CA GLU A 181 -16.04 18.37 29.22
C GLU A 181 -17.47 18.81 28.90
N ARG A 182 -18.47 18.24 29.60
CA ARG A 182 -19.84 18.66 29.46
C ARG A 182 -20.08 19.92 30.28
N ILE A 183 -20.39 21.02 29.63
CA ILE A 183 -20.80 22.27 30.28
C ILE A 183 -22.12 22.00 31.06
N GLY A 184 -22.12 22.25 32.37
CA GLY A 184 -23.29 22.10 33.25
C GLY A 184 -23.50 20.69 33.83
N SER A 185 -22.56 19.77 33.69
CA SER A 185 -22.60 18.44 34.29
C SER A 185 -21.26 18.08 34.94
N ASN A 186 -21.30 17.41 36.11
CA ASN A 186 -20.10 16.88 36.76
C ASN A 186 -19.58 15.56 36.13
N LEU A 187 -20.19 15.10 35.04
CA LEU A 187 -19.80 13.89 34.34
C LEU A 187 -18.79 14.27 33.26
N LYS A 188 -17.50 14.11 33.57
CA LYS A 188 -16.39 14.22 32.61
C LYS A 188 -16.06 12.82 32.09
N ASP A 189 -15.95 12.68 30.77
CA ASP A 189 -15.26 11.51 30.21
C ASP A 189 -13.76 11.83 30.14
N ILE A 190 -12.99 11.20 31.01
CA ILE A 190 -11.54 11.40 31.10
C ILE A 190 -10.75 10.34 30.31
N ARG A 191 -11.45 9.43 29.64
CA ARG A 191 -10.80 8.37 28.87
C ARG A 191 -9.99 8.99 27.73
N ARG A 192 -8.78 8.51 27.56
CA ARG A 192 -7.86 9.02 26.53
C ARG A 192 -7.00 7.90 25.94
N GLY A 193 -6.81 7.93 24.62
CA GLY A 193 -5.93 7.02 23.87
C GLY A 193 -6.68 5.85 23.26
N LEU A 194 -5.94 4.85 22.79
CA LEU A 194 -6.48 3.69 22.12
C LEU A 194 -6.98 2.65 23.13
N GLY A 195 -8.22 2.24 23.02
CA GLY A 195 -8.83 1.12 23.74
C GLY A 195 -9.41 0.08 22.78
N VAL A 196 -9.91 -1.03 23.30
CA VAL A 196 -10.57 -2.06 22.49
C VAL A 196 -11.95 -2.34 23.03
N ASP A 197 -12.95 -2.27 22.17
CA ASP A 197 -14.34 -2.56 22.45
C ASP A 197 -14.83 -3.74 21.65
N ARG A 198 -15.67 -4.59 22.24
CA ARG A 198 -16.57 -5.45 21.48
C ARG A 198 -17.80 -4.62 21.09
N LEU A 199 -18.02 -4.48 19.80
CA LEU A 199 -19.08 -3.65 19.24
C LEU A 199 -20.01 -4.51 18.40
N ASP A 200 -21.31 -4.50 18.72
CA ASP A 200 -22.35 -5.03 17.86
C ASP A 200 -22.63 -4.03 16.73
N THR A 201 -22.44 -4.45 15.49
CA THR A 201 -22.52 -3.56 14.33
C THR A 201 -23.94 -3.16 13.92
N ARG A 202 -24.97 -3.77 14.53
CA ARG A 202 -26.39 -3.46 14.28
C ARG A 202 -26.97 -2.54 15.35
N SER A 203 -26.86 -2.95 16.62
CA SER A 203 -27.40 -2.21 17.76
C SER A 203 -26.47 -1.08 18.23
N LEU A 204 -25.19 -1.14 17.87
CA LEU A 204 -24.11 -0.28 18.37
C LEU A 204 -23.87 -0.46 19.89
N SER A 205 -24.32 -1.56 20.48
CA SER A 205 -24.00 -1.88 21.86
C SER A 205 -22.51 -2.15 22.02
N VAL A 206 -21.92 -1.59 23.08
CA VAL A 206 -20.48 -1.60 23.34
C VAL A 206 -20.21 -2.32 24.66
N LYS A 207 -19.22 -3.22 24.63
CA LYS A 207 -18.62 -3.80 25.84
C LYS A 207 -17.13 -3.54 25.81
N GLU A 208 -16.62 -2.78 26.79
CA GLU A 208 -15.18 -2.53 26.93
C GLU A 208 -14.43 -3.84 27.16
N ILE A 209 -13.39 -4.09 26.37
CA ILE A 209 -12.47 -5.22 26.48
C ILE A 209 -11.14 -4.74 27.05
N GLU A 210 -10.58 -3.65 26.49
CA GLU A 210 -9.38 -2.99 26.98
C GLU A 210 -9.67 -1.51 27.22
N PRO A 211 -9.44 -1.02 28.45
CA PRO A 211 -9.57 0.41 28.70
C PRO A 211 -8.56 1.21 27.90
N PRO A 212 -8.92 2.40 27.42
CA PRO A 212 -8.04 3.21 26.60
C PRO A 212 -6.77 3.62 27.35
N LYS A 213 -5.63 3.58 26.62
CA LYS A 213 -4.31 3.98 27.13
C LYS A 213 -3.71 5.03 26.20
N PRO A 214 -3.23 6.18 26.73
CA PRO A 214 -2.77 7.30 25.93
C PRO A 214 -1.61 6.98 24.97
N ALA A 215 -0.71 6.08 25.36
CA ALA A 215 0.47 5.72 24.56
C ALA A 215 0.30 4.40 23.78
N ALA A 216 -0.85 3.69 23.92
CA ALA A 216 -1.11 2.50 23.14
C ALA A 216 -1.24 2.88 21.65
N ALA A 217 -0.48 2.16 20.81
CA ALA A 217 -0.45 2.34 19.37
C ALA A 217 -1.16 1.21 18.63
N GLU A 218 -1.13 -0.01 19.20
CA GLU A 218 -1.69 -1.19 18.57
C GLU A 218 -2.07 -2.23 19.60
N TYR A 219 -3.11 -3.02 19.27
CA TYR A 219 -3.47 -4.25 19.99
C TYR A 219 -3.58 -5.40 18.98
N ILE A 220 -3.08 -6.60 19.37
CA ILE A 220 -3.21 -7.83 18.57
C ILE A 220 -4.00 -8.85 19.40
N SER A 221 -5.05 -9.38 18.78
CA SER A 221 -5.87 -10.45 19.35
C SER A 221 -5.30 -11.84 19.02
N ASP A 222 -5.87 -12.86 19.64
CA ASP A 222 -5.61 -14.26 19.30
C ASP A 222 -6.55 -14.81 18.22
N GLY A 223 -7.31 -13.92 17.53
CA GLY A 223 -8.31 -14.30 16.52
C GLY A 223 -9.57 -14.97 17.09
N ARG A 224 -9.70 -15.03 18.43
CA ARG A 224 -10.81 -15.67 19.17
C ARG A 224 -11.43 -14.74 20.22
N GLY A 225 -11.15 -13.45 20.11
CA GLY A 225 -11.73 -12.42 20.96
C GLY A 225 -10.91 -12.06 22.20
N ALA A 226 -9.73 -12.60 22.40
CA ALA A 226 -8.83 -12.20 23.49
C ALA A 226 -7.68 -11.33 22.97
N VAL A 227 -7.53 -10.14 23.54
CA VAL A 227 -6.38 -9.26 23.25
C VAL A 227 -5.16 -9.78 23.99
N ARG A 228 -4.10 -10.10 23.28
CA ARG A 228 -2.92 -10.76 23.82
C ARG A 228 -1.64 -9.92 23.75
N ILE A 229 -1.53 -9.01 22.78
CA ILE A 229 -0.38 -8.12 22.61
C ILE A 229 -0.85 -6.68 22.63
N MET A 230 -0.04 -5.80 23.19
CA MET A 230 -0.17 -4.35 23.15
C MET A 230 1.18 -3.74 22.78
N ALA A 231 1.17 -2.89 21.75
CA ALA A 231 2.31 -2.04 21.43
C ALA A 231 2.09 -0.63 22.01
N VAL A 232 3.11 -0.10 22.65
CA VAL A 232 3.13 1.24 23.23
C VAL A 232 4.18 2.06 22.48
N ALA A 233 3.77 3.15 21.84
CA ALA A 233 4.69 4.04 21.16
C ALA A 233 5.50 4.86 22.16
N THR A 234 6.82 4.89 21.97
CA THR A 234 7.67 5.79 22.74
C THR A 234 7.68 7.17 22.09
N SER A 235 7.35 8.19 22.86
CA SER A 235 7.36 9.60 22.41
C SER A 235 8.21 10.42 23.36
N PRO A 236 9.35 10.95 22.94
CA PRO A 236 10.11 11.85 23.77
C PRO A 236 9.47 13.23 23.83
N GLY A 237 9.10 13.66 25.04
CA GLY A 237 8.64 15.02 25.32
C GLY A 237 7.23 15.36 24.84
N ALA A 238 6.93 16.66 24.78
CA ALA A 238 5.59 17.18 24.51
C ALA A 238 5.24 17.33 23.02
N THR A 239 6.13 17.00 22.09
CA THR A 239 5.94 17.25 20.66
C THR A 239 4.93 16.32 20.00
N GLY A 240 4.64 15.14 20.59
CA GLY A 240 3.78 14.12 19.99
C GLY A 240 4.39 13.44 18.74
N GLN A 241 5.63 13.74 18.38
CA GLN A 241 6.31 13.12 17.25
C GLN A 241 6.77 11.70 17.60
N SER A 242 6.56 10.77 16.67
CA SER A 242 6.97 9.36 16.82
C SER A 242 8.50 9.22 16.71
N THR A 243 9.06 8.35 17.55
CA THR A 243 10.44 7.88 17.39
C THR A 243 10.56 6.69 16.45
N GLY A 244 9.45 6.04 16.10
CA GLY A 244 9.45 4.74 15.44
C GLY A 244 9.76 3.57 16.38
N VAL A 245 9.90 3.82 17.69
CA VAL A 245 10.20 2.79 18.69
C VAL A 245 8.94 2.41 19.46
N TYR A 246 8.72 1.10 19.62
CA TYR A 246 7.56 0.51 20.28
C TYR A 246 7.99 -0.44 21.37
N ASP A 247 7.41 -0.31 22.57
CA ASP A 247 7.51 -1.30 23.63
C ASP A 247 6.33 -2.27 23.52
N TYR A 248 6.61 -3.55 23.31
CA TYR A 248 5.61 -4.60 23.24
C TYR A 248 5.37 -5.23 24.60
N PHE A 249 4.10 -5.45 24.91
CA PHE A 249 3.63 -6.15 26.10
C PHE A 249 2.75 -7.33 25.68
N TYR A 250 2.75 -8.39 26.48
CA TYR A 250 1.91 -9.56 26.24
C TYR A 250 1.17 -9.98 27.50
N ARG A 251 0.13 -10.79 27.32
CA ARG A 251 -0.60 -11.46 28.41
C ARG A 251 -0.52 -12.96 28.26
N LYS A 252 -0.39 -13.65 29.40
CA LYS A 252 -0.62 -15.09 29.48
C LYS A 252 -2.11 -15.40 29.25
N LYS A 253 -2.40 -16.61 28.78
CA LYS A 253 -3.78 -17.05 28.57
C LYS A 253 -4.58 -16.95 29.88
N GLY A 254 -5.73 -16.28 29.84
CA GLY A 254 -6.59 -16.04 31.01
C GLY A 254 -6.10 -14.97 32.00
N SER A 255 -4.92 -14.37 31.81
CA SER A 255 -4.42 -13.29 32.66
C SER A 255 -4.86 -11.92 32.19
N ARG A 256 -4.98 -10.96 33.10
CA ARG A 256 -5.16 -9.53 32.79
C ARG A 256 -3.87 -8.71 32.94
N GLU A 257 -2.82 -9.33 33.46
CA GLU A 257 -1.53 -8.68 33.69
C GLU A 257 -0.76 -8.53 32.38
N TRP A 258 -0.24 -7.32 32.13
CA TRP A 258 0.67 -7.04 31.03
C TRP A 258 2.12 -7.26 31.45
N LEU A 259 2.80 -8.16 30.77
CA LEU A 259 4.22 -8.48 30.92
C LEU A 259 5.00 -7.93 29.75
N SER A 260 6.23 -7.47 29.97
CA SER A 260 7.08 -6.99 28.88
C SER A 260 7.46 -8.12 27.92
N LEU A 261 7.23 -7.90 26.63
CA LEU A 261 7.70 -8.79 25.55
C LEU A 261 9.09 -8.35 25.05
N GLY A 262 9.29 -7.05 24.86
CA GLY A 262 10.52 -6.45 24.37
C GLY A 262 10.25 -5.14 23.65
N THR A 263 11.30 -4.57 23.06
CA THR A 263 11.24 -3.31 22.30
C THR A 263 11.54 -3.58 20.83
N TYR A 264 10.90 -2.84 19.94
CA TYR A 264 11.16 -2.85 18.50
C TYR A 264 11.37 -1.44 17.98
N ASP A 265 12.49 -1.21 17.30
CA ASP A 265 12.79 0.00 16.55
C ASP A 265 12.45 -0.26 15.07
N ALA A 266 11.37 0.36 14.58
CA ALA A 266 10.89 0.18 13.22
C ALA A 266 11.78 0.89 12.18
N VAL A 267 12.48 1.96 12.57
CA VAL A 267 13.37 2.71 11.67
C VAL A 267 14.63 1.90 11.36
N HIS A 268 15.21 1.26 12.37
CA HIS A 268 16.42 0.45 12.22
C HIS A 268 16.12 -1.04 12.07
N ARG A 269 14.85 -1.47 12.21
CA ARG A 269 14.39 -2.86 12.21
C ARG A 269 15.09 -3.70 13.28
N GLU A 270 15.34 -3.11 14.47
CA GLU A 270 15.99 -3.78 15.59
C GLU A 270 14.98 -4.23 16.64
N GLY A 271 15.20 -5.42 17.22
CA GLY A 271 14.31 -6.03 18.18
C GLY A 271 13.33 -7.04 17.55
N PHE A 272 12.21 -7.29 18.21
CA PHE A 272 11.18 -8.25 17.78
C PHE A 272 9.89 -7.49 17.40
N ALA A 273 9.53 -7.51 16.13
CA ALA A 273 8.27 -6.98 15.63
C ALA A 273 7.17 -8.03 15.76
N ALA A 274 6.28 -7.89 16.73
CA ALA A 274 5.14 -8.80 16.89
C ALA A 274 4.15 -8.64 15.73
N TYR A 275 3.60 -9.77 15.22
CA TYR A 275 2.73 -9.79 14.06
C TYR A 275 1.36 -10.42 14.31
N ALA A 276 1.32 -11.65 14.84
CA ALA A 276 0.08 -12.39 15.06
C ALA A 276 0.22 -13.38 16.22
N VAL A 277 -0.87 -13.66 16.91
CA VAL A 277 -0.93 -14.64 18.00
C VAL A 277 -1.59 -15.93 17.52
N ASP A 278 -0.96 -17.06 17.83
CA ASP A 278 -1.52 -18.40 17.67
C ASP A 278 -2.10 -18.86 19.01
N ALA A 279 -3.42 -18.89 19.10
CA ALA A 279 -4.14 -19.24 20.34
C ALA A 279 -3.93 -20.70 20.77
N ASP A 280 -3.68 -21.62 19.82
CA ASP A 280 -3.52 -23.04 20.10
C ASP A 280 -2.11 -23.36 20.62
N LYS A 281 -1.10 -22.74 20.01
CA LYS A 281 0.30 -22.92 20.42
C LYS A 281 0.74 -21.99 21.53
N ASP A 282 -0.10 -21.00 21.88
CA ASP A 282 0.17 -19.94 22.86
C ASP A 282 1.48 -19.19 22.58
N VAL A 283 1.65 -18.79 21.33
CA VAL A 283 2.83 -18.04 20.86
C VAL A 283 2.42 -16.79 20.10
N VAL A 284 3.33 -15.81 20.05
CA VAL A 284 3.27 -14.70 19.11
C VAL A 284 4.31 -14.92 18.01
N TYR A 285 3.87 -14.86 16.76
CA TYR A 285 4.75 -14.80 15.59
C TYR A 285 5.22 -13.38 15.37
N GLY A 286 6.46 -13.23 14.93
CA GLY A 286 7.02 -11.94 14.59
C GLY A 286 8.33 -12.05 13.82
N LEU A 287 8.85 -10.91 13.43
CA LEU A 287 10.10 -10.80 12.71
C LEU A 287 11.20 -10.26 13.61
N ARG A 288 12.40 -10.81 13.43
CA ARG A 288 13.65 -10.37 14.08
C ARG A 288 14.82 -10.62 13.14
N LYS A 289 15.85 -9.81 13.23
CA LYS A 289 17.08 -10.03 12.48
C LYS A 289 17.82 -11.28 12.92
N LYS A 290 18.28 -12.03 11.93
CA LYS A 290 19.23 -13.15 12.04
C LYS A 290 20.26 -13.03 10.93
N ASP A 291 21.53 -12.98 11.29
CA ASP A 291 22.65 -12.90 10.33
C ASP A 291 22.46 -11.76 9.29
N GLY A 292 21.99 -10.58 9.77
CA GLY A 292 21.76 -9.40 8.95
C GLY A 292 20.52 -9.44 8.05
N ARG A 293 19.57 -10.37 8.26
CA ARG A 293 18.30 -10.47 7.53
C ARG A 293 17.14 -10.67 8.49
N LEU A 294 15.96 -10.20 8.10
CA LEU A 294 14.75 -10.50 8.86
C LEU A 294 14.41 -11.99 8.72
N ALA A 295 14.10 -12.61 9.83
CA ALA A 295 13.70 -14.00 9.96
C ALA A 295 12.43 -14.11 10.81
N ALA A 296 11.64 -15.15 10.57
CA ALA A 296 10.41 -15.41 11.31
C ALA A 296 10.71 -16.21 12.60
N TYR A 297 10.16 -15.74 13.70
CA TYR A 297 10.24 -16.37 15.01
C TYR A 297 8.85 -16.54 15.61
N ALA A 298 8.74 -17.51 16.51
CA ALA A 298 7.64 -17.64 17.46
C ALA A 298 8.18 -17.44 18.87
N VAL A 299 7.48 -16.65 19.68
CA VAL A 299 7.83 -16.40 21.09
C VAL A 299 6.68 -16.90 21.97
N SER A 300 6.99 -17.75 22.95
CA SER A 300 6.01 -18.30 23.89
C SER A 300 5.40 -17.21 24.77
N LEU A 301 4.09 -17.26 24.97
CA LEU A 301 3.30 -16.35 25.82
C LEU A 301 2.97 -16.96 27.21
N ASP A 302 3.53 -18.12 27.55
CA ASP A 302 3.34 -18.81 28.86
C ASP A 302 4.12 -18.18 30.03
N GLY A 303 4.98 -17.21 29.72
CA GLY A 303 5.86 -16.53 30.67
C GLY A 303 7.34 -16.86 30.52
N SER A 304 7.68 -17.93 29.80
CA SER A 304 9.06 -18.29 29.52
C SER A 304 9.73 -17.37 28.49
N LYS A 305 8.94 -16.79 27.58
CA LYS A 305 9.41 -16.05 26.40
C LYS A 305 10.42 -16.86 25.57
N THR A 306 10.24 -18.17 25.52
CA THR A 306 11.10 -19.04 24.71
C THR A 306 10.94 -18.68 23.24
N GLU A 307 12.03 -18.35 22.58
CA GLU A 307 12.08 -18.02 21.15
C GLU A 307 12.40 -19.25 20.31
N THR A 308 11.63 -19.45 19.26
CA THR A 308 11.84 -20.52 18.28
C THR A 308 11.98 -19.90 16.91
N LEU A 309 13.11 -20.16 16.24
CA LEU A 309 13.27 -19.80 14.83
C LEU A 309 12.32 -20.64 13.97
N ILE A 310 11.44 -19.99 13.23
CA ILE A 310 10.50 -20.64 12.30
C ILE A 310 11.12 -20.78 10.91
N TYR A 311 11.67 -19.68 10.40
CA TYR A 311 12.31 -19.68 9.09
C TYR A 311 13.27 -18.49 8.94
N ALA A 312 14.39 -18.75 8.28
CA ALA A 312 15.33 -17.73 7.81
C ALA A 312 15.77 -18.09 6.40
N HIS A 313 15.74 -17.11 5.49
CA HIS A 313 16.25 -17.33 4.14
C HIS A 313 17.72 -16.87 4.05
N PRO A 314 18.60 -17.58 3.32
CA PRO A 314 20.03 -17.26 3.28
C PRO A 314 20.36 -15.99 2.49
N GLN A 315 19.49 -15.52 1.60
CA GLN A 315 19.78 -14.43 0.66
C GLN A 315 18.87 -13.22 0.82
N VAL A 316 17.62 -13.40 1.27
CA VAL A 316 16.59 -12.33 1.34
C VAL A 316 15.95 -12.28 2.73
N ASP A 317 15.30 -11.16 3.03
CA ASP A 317 14.49 -11.02 4.23
C ASP A 317 13.22 -11.88 4.14
N VAL A 318 12.79 -12.44 5.26
CA VAL A 318 11.38 -12.81 5.46
C VAL A 318 10.61 -11.51 5.69
N ASP A 319 9.58 -11.26 4.90
CA ASP A 319 8.86 -9.98 4.90
C ASP A 319 7.47 -10.04 5.52
N GLY A 320 6.97 -11.24 5.86
CA GLY A 320 5.66 -11.37 6.49
C GLY A 320 5.24 -12.80 6.75
N PHE A 321 3.96 -12.93 7.10
CA PHE A 321 3.30 -14.21 7.39
C PHE A 321 2.09 -14.40 6.50
N ALA A 322 1.92 -15.60 5.97
CA ALA A 322 0.69 -16.03 5.32
C ALA A 322 -0.34 -16.40 6.38
N GLN A 323 -1.51 -15.82 6.29
CA GLN A 323 -2.62 -16.07 7.19
C GLN A 323 -3.83 -16.63 6.44
N ILE A 324 -4.68 -17.38 7.12
CA ILE A 324 -5.91 -17.95 6.58
C ILE A 324 -7.04 -17.89 7.61
N GLY A 325 -8.25 -17.82 7.10
CA GLY A 325 -9.46 -17.88 7.91
C GLY A 325 -9.78 -16.60 8.68
N ARG A 326 -10.94 -16.57 9.29
CA ARG A 326 -11.41 -15.42 10.05
C ARG A 326 -10.56 -15.13 11.28
N SER A 327 -10.03 -16.15 11.93
CA SER A 327 -9.09 -16.02 13.06
C SER A 327 -7.68 -15.58 12.62
N GLN A 328 -7.46 -15.36 11.32
CA GLN A 328 -6.16 -15.00 10.76
C GLN A 328 -5.01 -15.91 11.21
N ARG A 329 -5.30 -17.22 11.21
CA ARG A 329 -4.33 -18.25 11.62
C ARG A 329 -3.10 -18.21 10.73
N VAL A 330 -1.92 -18.09 11.34
CA VAL A 330 -0.63 -18.08 10.62
C VAL A 330 -0.34 -19.49 10.11
N VAL A 331 -0.13 -19.60 8.79
CA VAL A 331 0.06 -20.89 8.10
C VAL A 331 1.35 -20.97 7.31
N GLY A 332 2.09 -19.88 7.18
CA GLY A 332 3.32 -19.82 6.43
C GLY A 332 4.04 -18.49 6.61
N VAL A 333 5.18 -18.36 5.94
CA VAL A 333 5.96 -17.12 5.84
C VAL A 333 6.07 -16.69 4.39
N THR A 334 6.22 -15.38 4.18
CA THR A 334 6.40 -14.78 2.87
C THR A 334 7.79 -14.19 2.71
N PHE A 335 8.31 -14.23 1.51
CA PHE A 335 9.58 -13.60 1.11
C PHE A 335 9.63 -13.50 -0.42
N ALA A 336 10.48 -12.62 -0.94
CA ALA A 336 10.68 -12.50 -2.38
C ALA A 336 12.15 -12.74 -2.74
N THR A 337 12.39 -13.71 -3.62
CA THR A 337 13.65 -13.89 -4.34
C THR A 337 13.52 -13.21 -5.71
N GLU A 338 13.62 -13.96 -6.82
CA GLU A 338 13.21 -13.46 -8.14
C GLU A 338 11.69 -13.25 -8.21
N LYS A 339 10.93 -14.11 -7.53
CA LYS A 339 9.48 -14.06 -7.42
C LYS A 339 9.08 -14.12 -5.96
N ARG A 340 7.92 -13.57 -5.65
CA ARG A 340 7.32 -13.73 -4.33
C ARG A 340 6.96 -15.19 -4.08
N GLN A 341 7.25 -15.64 -2.87
CA GLN A 341 7.05 -17.02 -2.44
C GLN A 341 6.32 -17.06 -1.10
N VAL A 342 5.57 -18.13 -0.89
CA VAL A 342 4.98 -18.49 0.40
C VAL A 342 5.49 -19.86 0.78
N LEU A 343 6.16 -19.97 1.91
CA LEU A 343 6.51 -21.25 2.52
C LEU A 343 5.44 -21.61 3.54
N TYR A 344 4.54 -22.53 3.16
CA TYR A 344 3.51 -23.03 4.07
C TYR A 344 4.11 -24.10 5.00
N PHE A 345 3.91 -23.96 6.31
CA PHE A 345 4.24 -25.00 7.28
C PHE A 345 3.04 -25.87 7.67
N ASP A 346 1.84 -25.54 7.18
CA ASP A 346 0.69 -26.43 7.18
C ASP A 346 0.82 -27.42 6.02
N PRO A 347 0.96 -28.76 6.27
CA PRO A 347 1.19 -29.73 5.19
C PRO A 347 0.05 -29.84 4.17
N GLN A 348 -1.18 -29.58 4.60
CA GLN A 348 -2.35 -29.63 3.72
C GLN A 348 -2.35 -28.44 2.75
N LEU A 349 -2.06 -27.24 3.27
CA LEU A 349 -1.95 -26.04 2.43
C LEU A 349 -0.73 -26.10 1.52
N GLN A 350 0.39 -26.66 1.98
CA GLN A 350 1.56 -26.89 1.11
C GLN A 350 1.22 -27.83 -0.05
N THR A 351 0.50 -28.92 0.21
CA THR A 351 0.05 -29.86 -0.82
C THR A 351 -0.92 -29.21 -1.79
N LEU A 352 -1.87 -28.42 -1.26
CA LEU A 352 -2.83 -27.68 -2.05
C LEU A 352 -2.13 -26.64 -2.95
N ALA A 353 -1.22 -25.84 -2.41
CA ALA A 353 -0.48 -24.84 -3.20
C ALA A 353 0.29 -25.49 -4.36
N LYS A 354 0.95 -26.63 -4.12
CA LYS A 354 1.61 -27.42 -5.19
C LYS A 354 0.61 -27.94 -6.24
N GLY A 355 -0.59 -28.34 -5.81
CA GLY A 355 -1.67 -28.78 -6.72
C GLY A 355 -2.19 -27.63 -7.59
N LEU A 356 -2.43 -26.46 -6.98
CA LEU A 356 -2.87 -25.26 -7.68
C LEU A 356 -1.84 -24.77 -8.69
N ALA A 357 -0.55 -24.77 -8.35
CA ALA A 357 0.52 -24.42 -9.29
C ALA A 357 0.55 -25.32 -10.53
N LYS A 358 0.16 -26.59 -10.41
CA LYS A 358 -0.01 -27.51 -11.55
C LYS A 358 -1.28 -27.25 -12.34
N ALA A 359 -2.38 -26.90 -11.65
CA ALA A 359 -3.67 -26.60 -12.28
C ALA A 359 -3.67 -25.27 -13.03
N LEU A 360 -2.81 -24.32 -12.61
CA LEU A 360 -2.69 -22.97 -13.15
C LEU A 360 -1.27 -22.71 -13.66
N PRO A 361 -0.77 -23.43 -14.68
CA PRO A 361 0.65 -23.40 -15.07
C PRO A 361 1.11 -22.03 -15.58
N ASN A 362 0.19 -21.20 -16.09
CA ASN A 362 0.47 -19.85 -16.60
C ASN A 362 0.30 -18.76 -15.54
N LEU A 363 -0.14 -19.10 -14.32
CA LEU A 363 -0.40 -18.20 -13.21
C LEU A 363 0.39 -18.65 -11.97
N PRO A 364 1.72 -18.52 -11.98
CA PRO A 364 2.57 -19.08 -10.92
C PRO A 364 2.47 -18.34 -9.59
N LEU A 365 1.97 -17.11 -9.58
CA LEU A 365 1.68 -16.38 -8.35
C LEU A 365 0.27 -16.77 -7.87
N VAL A 366 0.18 -17.56 -6.80
CA VAL A 366 -1.09 -17.99 -6.21
C VAL A 366 -1.11 -17.61 -4.75
N TYR A 367 -2.10 -16.81 -4.34
CA TYR A 367 -2.28 -16.34 -2.97
C TYR A 367 -3.64 -16.73 -2.41
N PHE A 368 -3.65 -17.18 -1.15
CA PHE A 368 -4.89 -17.30 -0.39
C PHE A 368 -5.30 -15.91 0.10
N VAL A 369 -6.43 -15.44 -0.40
CA VAL A 369 -6.96 -14.09 -0.10
C VAL A 369 -7.86 -14.13 1.12
N ASP A 370 -8.76 -15.10 1.19
CA ASP A 370 -9.73 -15.26 2.28
C ASP A 370 -10.27 -16.69 2.32
N SER A 371 -11.03 -17.03 3.36
CA SER A 371 -11.72 -18.31 3.45
C SER A 371 -13.03 -18.24 4.22
N THR A 372 -13.86 -19.29 4.08
CA THR A 372 -15.00 -19.53 4.98
C THR A 372 -14.55 -19.74 6.42
N ALA A 373 -15.48 -19.62 7.38
CA ALA A 373 -15.19 -19.77 8.79
C ALA A 373 -14.62 -21.16 9.15
N ASP A 374 -15.02 -22.20 8.41
CA ASP A 374 -14.54 -23.58 8.53
C ASP A 374 -13.33 -23.91 7.65
N GLU A 375 -12.80 -22.92 6.92
CA GLU A 375 -11.76 -23.07 5.90
C GLU A 375 -12.13 -24.09 4.78
N GLY A 376 -13.42 -24.41 4.60
CA GLY A 376 -13.90 -25.36 3.61
C GLY A 376 -13.85 -24.82 2.18
N LYS A 377 -14.04 -23.52 2.01
CA LYS A 377 -13.84 -22.81 0.74
C LYS A 377 -12.79 -21.72 0.89
N LEU A 378 -11.98 -21.56 -0.14
CA LEU A 378 -10.90 -20.56 -0.19
C LEU A 378 -11.16 -19.60 -1.34
N LEU A 379 -11.00 -18.31 -1.09
CA LEU A 379 -10.87 -17.29 -2.12
C LEU A 379 -9.37 -17.16 -2.45
N LEU A 380 -9.05 -17.35 -3.72
CA LEU A 380 -7.69 -17.31 -4.23
C LEU A 380 -7.54 -16.17 -5.24
N TRP A 381 -6.37 -15.59 -5.29
CA TRP A 381 -5.92 -14.79 -6.42
C TRP A 381 -4.76 -15.50 -7.11
N ALA A 382 -4.76 -15.53 -8.44
CA ALA A 382 -3.66 -16.07 -9.23
C ALA A 382 -3.33 -15.15 -10.39
N GLY A 383 -2.03 -14.94 -10.67
CA GLY A 383 -1.55 -14.06 -11.72
C GLY A 383 -0.13 -14.37 -12.17
N SER A 384 0.35 -13.57 -13.11
CA SER A 384 1.72 -13.66 -13.64
C SER A 384 2.20 -12.28 -14.11
N ASP A 385 3.35 -12.23 -14.73
CA ASP A 385 3.87 -11.04 -15.44
C ASP A 385 3.06 -10.68 -16.69
N THR A 386 2.39 -11.68 -17.28
CA THR A 386 1.56 -11.54 -18.49
C THR A 386 0.07 -11.79 -18.25
N ASP A 387 -0.35 -11.85 -16.99
CA ASP A 387 -1.76 -11.89 -16.57
C ASP A 387 -1.94 -11.00 -15.33
N PRO A 388 -2.77 -9.95 -15.40
CA PRO A 388 -2.98 -9.01 -14.28
C PRO A 388 -3.58 -9.64 -13.03
N GLY A 389 -4.04 -10.88 -13.12
CA GLY A 389 -4.60 -11.65 -12.04
C GLY A 389 -6.09 -11.90 -12.15
N ARG A 390 -6.48 -13.02 -11.54
CA ARG A 390 -7.85 -13.57 -11.52
C ARG A 390 -8.18 -14.07 -10.14
N TYR A 391 -9.41 -13.95 -9.74
CA TYR A 391 -9.94 -14.50 -8.50
C TYR A 391 -10.63 -15.81 -8.75
N TYR A 392 -10.39 -16.78 -7.86
CA TYR A 392 -10.97 -18.11 -7.91
C TYR A 392 -11.57 -18.47 -6.56
N ILE A 393 -12.60 -19.31 -6.58
CA ILE A 393 -13.07 -20.02 -5.40
C ILE A 393 -12.66 -21.48 -5.52
N PHE A 394 -12.01 -21.98 -4.47
CA PHE A 394 -11.63 -23.37 -4.34
C PHE A 394 -12.47 -24.04 -3.25
N ASP A 395 -13.30 -25.02 -3.61
CA ASP A 395 -14.06 -25.88 -2.71
C ASP A 395 -13.19 -27.09 -2.34
N ARG A 396 -12.73 -27.16 -1.09
CA ARG A 396 -11.81 -28.21 -0.63
C ARG A 396 -12.45 -29.59 -0.60
N ALA A 397 -13.75 -29.69 -0.25
CA ALA A 397 -14.47 -30.96 -0.19
C ALA A 397 -14.68 -31.55 -1.58
N LYS A 398 -15.06 -30.73 -2.55
CA LYS A 398 -15.28 -31.13 -3.93
C LYS A 398 -14.00 -31.17 -4.76
N LYS A 399 -12.90 -30.55 -4.27
CA LYS A 399 -11.65 -30.33 -5.00
C LYS A 399 -11.89 -29.61 -6.34
N GLN A 400 -12.79 -28.64 -6.34
CA GLN A 400 -13.17 -27.86 -7.51
C GLN A 400 -12.63 -26.43 -7.39
N LEU A 401 -12.02 -25.97 -8.48
CA LEU A 401 -11.56 -24.61 -8.67
C LEU A 401 -12.44 -23.94 -9.72
N ALA A 402 -13.07 -22.83 -9.39
CA ALA A 402 -13.92 -22.05 -10.28
C ALA A 402 -13.38 -20.61 -10.38
N GLU A 403 -13.19 -20.12 -11.59
CA GLU A 403 -12.86 -18.71 -11.83
C GLU A 403 -14.07 -17.86 -11.50
N LEU A 404 -13.86 -16.75 -10.79
CA LEU A 404 -14.93 -15.85 -10.35
C LEU A 404 -14.89 -14.52 -11.10
N MET A 405 -13.73 -13.86 -11.16
CA MET A 405 -13.60 -12.53 -11.78
C MET A 405 -12.14 -12.19 -12.11
N LEU A 406 -11.95 -11.29 -13.06
CA LEU A 406 -10.67 -10.77 -13.48
C LEU A 406 -10.30 -9.53 -12.64
N SER A 407 -9.04 -9.38 -12.27
CA SER A 407 -8.56 -8.15 -11.62
C SER A 407 -8.63 -6.93 -12.54
N ARG A 408 -8.34 -7.13 -13.85
CA ARG A 408 -8.36 -6.10 -14.89
C ARG A 408 -8.98 -6.64 -16.17
N PRO A 409 -10.32 -6.68 -16.25
CA PRO A 409 -11.03 -7.26 -17.40
C PRO A 409 -10.72 -6.56 -18.72
N GLU A 410 -10.38 -5.27 -18.70
CA GLU A 410 -9.97 -4.47 -19.86
C GLU A 410 -8.69 -4.98 -20.52
N LEU A 411 -7.85 -5.72 -19.80
CA LEU A 411 -6.59 -6.27 -20.29
C LEU A 411 -6.65 -7.76 -20.63
N GLU A 412 -7.80 -8.42 -20.52
CA GLU A 412 -7.93 -9.87 -20.72
C GLU A 412 -7.32 -10.37 -22.04
N ASN A 413 -7.49 -9.60 -23.11
CA ASN A 413 -7.01 -9.93 -24.44
C ASN A 413 -5.76 -9.12 -24.85
N ALA A 414 -5.14 -8.39 -23.91
CA ALA A 414 -3.95 -7.62 -24.19
C ALA A 414 -2.73 -8.52 -24.34
N LYS A 415 -1.94 -8.31 -25.38
CA LYS A 415 -0.63 -8.95 -25.52
C LYS A 415 0.35 -8.24 -24.60
N LEU A 416 0.67 -8.86 -23.48
CA LEU A 416 1.58 -8.37 -22.46
C LEU A 416 3.01 -8.88 -22.66
N ALA A 417 3.97 -8.18 -22.08
CA ALA A 417 5.40 -8.48 -22.17
C ALA A 417 5.87 -9.35 -21.00
N ALA A 418 6.71 -10.33 -21.27
CA ALA A 418 7.32 -11.14 -20.23
C ALA A 418 8.38 -10.34 -19.46
N VAL A 419 8.38 -10.50 -18.14
CA VAL A 419 9.34 -9.89 -17.21
C VAL A 419 10.45 -10.90 -16.90
N ARG A 420 11.72 -10.47 -17.01
CA ARG A 420 12.90 -11.29 -16.70
C ARG A 420 13.63 -10.70 -15.50
N HIS A 421 13.94 -11.52 -14.53
CA HIS A 421 14.92 -11.16 -13.51
C HIS A 421 16.32 -11.16 -14.15
N VAL A 422 17.07 -10.09 -13.93
CA VAL A 422 18.45 -9.92 -14.38
C VAL A 422 19.28 -9.35 -13.23
N THR A 423 20.60 -9.49 -13.35
CA THR A 423 21.57 -8.87 -12.43
C THR A 423 22.58 -8.11 -13.26
N PHE A 424 22.89 -6.87 -12.86
CA PHE A 424 23.96 -6.11 -13.47
C PHE A 424 25.01 -5.74 -12.42
N ARG A 425 26.23 -5.49 -12.89
CA ARG A 425 27.31 -5.06 -12.03
C ARG A 425 27.43 -3.54 -12.07
N ALA A 426 27.28 -2.90 -10.92
CA ALA A 426 27.53 -1.47 -10.75
C ALA A 426 29.03 -1.17 -10.89
N ALA A 427 29.37 0.11 -11.09
CA ALA A 427 30.75 0.54 -11.31
C ALA A 427 31.70 0.20 -10.14
N ASP A 428 31.18 0.09 -8.92
CA ASP A 428 31.94 -0.32 -7.74
C ASP A 428 32.04 -1.85 -7.57
N GLY A 429 31.51 -2.62 -8.52
CA GLY A 429 31.52 -4.07 -8.51
C GLY A 429 30.35 -4.73 -7.80
N THR A 430 29.42 -3.97 -7.22
CA THR A 430 28.21 -4.50 -6.58
C THR A 430 27.29 -5.14 -7.61
N GLU A 431 26.79 -6.33 -7.33
CA GLU A 431 25.77 -6.97 -8.16
C GLU A 431 24.40 -6.47 -7.75
N VAL A 432 23.70 -5.80 -8.67
CA VAL A 432 22.40 -5.18 -8.46
C VAL A 432 21.33 -5.98 -9.18
N PRO A 433 20.33 -6.56 -8.48
CA PRO A 433 19.19 -7.22 -9.10
C PRO A 433 18.32 -6.21 -9.84
N ALA A 434 17.63 -6.68 -10.90
CA ALA A 434 16.69 -5.85 -11.64
C ALA A 434 15.66 -6.71 -12.37
N TYR A 435 14.58 -6.10 -12.83
CA TYR A 435 13.59 -6.71 -13.69
C TYR A 435 13.61 -6.03 -15.07
N LEU A 436 13.79 -6.83 -16.12
CA LEU A 436 13.84 -6.38 -17.50
C LEU A 436 12.59 -6.82 -18.25
N THR A 437 11.88 -5.85 -18.82
CA THR A 437 10.72 -6.07 -19.69
C THR A 437 11.02 -5.55 -21.08
N LEU A 438 10.95 -6.44 -22.08
CA LEU A 438 11.18 -6.07 -23.49
C LEU A 438 9.86 -5.95 -24.25
N PRO A 439 9.77 -5.07 -25.24
CA PRO A 439 8.59 -4.96 -26.09
C PRO A 439 8.20 -6.30 -26.70
N PRO A 440 6.91 -6.69 -26.71
CA PRO A 440 6.47 -7.95 -27.27
C PRO A 440 6.82 -8.08 -28.76
N GLY A 441 7.61 -9.10 -29.09
CA GLY A 441 8.02 -9.39 -30.47
C GLY A 441 9.26 -8.62 -30.97
N SER A 442 9.91 -7.82 -30.10
CA SER A 442 11.19 -7.19 -30.40
C SER A 442 12.34 -8.20 -30.38
N ASP A 443 13.43 -7.89 -31.11
CA ASP A 443 14.68 -8.67 -31.04
C ASP A 443 15.55 -8.31 -29.82
N GLY A 444 15.11 -7.32 -29.02
CA GLY A 444 15.80 -6.86 -27.83
C GLY A 444 17.08 -6.07 -28.07
N LYS A 445 17.24 -5.48 -29.26
CA LYS A 445 18.47 -4.75 -29.63
C LYS A 445 18.18 -3.32 -30.09
N LYS A 446 19.05 -2.39 -29.65
CA LYS A 446 19.02 -0.97 -30.04
C LYS A 446 17.64 -0.33 -29.88
N LEU A 447 16.92 -0.72 -28.83
CA LEU A 447 15.60 -0.21 -28.53
C LEU A 447 15.68 1.17 -27.90
N ALA A 448 14.60 1.94 -28.00
CA ALA A 448 14.35 2.97 -27.02
C ALA A 448 14.14 2.31 -25.66
N ALA A 449 14.72 2.86 -24.59
CA ALA A 449 14.71 2.21 -23.30
C ALA A 449 14.45 3.20 -22.17
N ILE A 450 13.88 2.66 -21.09
CA ILE A 450 13.55 3.38 -19.87
C ILE A 450 14.21 2.65 -18.69
N VAL A 451 14.95 3.39 -17.86
CA VAL A 451 15.27 2.97 -16.51
C VAL A 451 14.14 3.46 -15.60
N MET A 452 13.54 2.55 -14.83
CA MET A 452 12.38 2.86 -13.99
C MET A 452 12.64 2.50 -12.53
N PRO A 453 13.31 3.37 -11.75
CA PRO A 453 13.51 3.14 -10.34
C PRO A 453 12.20 3.24 -9.57
N HIS A 454 11.95 2.28 -8.63
CA HIS A 454 10.77 2.27 -7.77
C HIS A 454 10.77 3.40 -6.74
N GLY A 455 9.61 3.66 -6.17
CA GLY A 455 9.42 4.59 -5.05
C GLY A 455 9.91 4.03 -3.71
N GLY A 456 9.65 4.75 -2.64
CA GLY A 456 10.02 4.35 -1.28
C GLY A 456 10.98 5.35 -0.63
N PRO A 457 12.29 5.08 -0.50
CA PRO A 457 13.13 3.97 -0.98
C PRO A 457 12.96 2.64 -0.27
N ASP A 458 12.30 2.61 0.91
CA ASP A 458 11.98 1.40 1.65
C ASP A 458 10.85 0.62 0.95
N SER A 459 11.14 0.17 -0.26
CA SER A 459 10.26 -0.62 -1.13
C SER A 459 11.12 -1.48 -2.05
N ARG A 460 10.49 -2.22 -2.94
CA ARG A 460 11.12 -3.00 -4.00
C ARG A 460 10.15 -3.25 -5.15
N ASP A 461 10.69 -3.56 -6.32
CA ASP A 461 9.92 -4.17 -7.39
C ASP A 461 9.85 -5.69 -7.22
N GLU A 462 8.89 -6.32 -7.87
CA GLU A 462 8.70 -7.77 -7.86
C GLU A 462 8.34 -8.28 -9.24
N TRP A 463 8.71 -9.52 -9.52
CA TRP A 463 8.27 -10.19 -10.72
C TRP A 463 6.74 -10.35 -10.71
N GLY A 464 6.10 -9.83 -11.72
CA GLY A 464 4.65 -9.87 -11.87
C GLY A 464 4.16 -8.84 -12.86
N PHE A 465 2.85 -8.62 -12.90
CA PHE A 465 2.24 -7.59 -13.73
C PHE A 465 2.39 -6.21 -13.06
N ASP A 466 2.99 -5.28 -13.81
CA ASP A 466 3.01 -3.85 -13.49
C ASP A 466 2.40 -3.06 -14.65
N TRP A 467 1.33 -2.31 -14.39
CA TRP A 467 0.58 -1.62 -15.43
C TRP A 467 1.39 -0.53 -16.15
N LEU A 468 2.30 0.16 -15.42
CA LEU A 468 3.12 1.25 -15.96
C LEU A 468 4.24 0.70 -16.84
N VAL A 469 4.92 -0.34 -16.37
CA VAL A 469 5.96 -1.06 -17.12
C VAL A 469 5.37 -1.70 -18.38
N GLN A 470 4.24 -2.37 -18.25
CA GLN A 470 3.57 -3.03 -19.36
C GLN A 470 3.07 -2.03 -20.41
N TYR A 471 2.61 -0.86 -19.97
CA TYR A 471 2.26 0.22 -20.90
C TYR A 471 3.45 0.64 -21.76
N PHE A 472 4.59 0.98 -21.13
CA PHE A 472 5.77 1.41 -21.90
C PHE A 472 6.34 0.29 -22.77
N ALA A 473 6.33 -0.96 -22.29
CA ALA A 473 6.71 -2.09 -23.13
C ALA A 473 5.79 -2.24 -24.35
N LYS A 474 4.47 -2.03 -24.19
CA LYS A 474 3.50 -1.99 -25.29
C LYS A 474 3.76 -0.86 -26.27
N GLN A 475 4.28 0.28 -25.80
CA GLN A 475 4.67 1.44 -26.62
C GLN A 475 6.02 1.26 -27.34
N GLY A 476 6.70 0.13 -27.14
CA GLY A 476 7.97 -0.19 -27.82
C GLY A 476 9.23 0.11 -27.03
N PHE A 477 9.13 0.46 -25.75
CA PHE A 477 10.28 0.70 -24.88
C PHE A 477 10.75 -0.59 -24.18
N ALA A 478 12.05 -0.82 -24.13
CA ALA A 478 12.61 -1.72 -23.13
C ALA A 478 12.58 -1.03 -21.77
N VAL A 479 12.10 -1.71 -20.70
CA VAL A 479 12.02 -1.14 -19.36
C VAL A 479 12.88 -1.96 -18.41
N LEU A 480 13.77 -1.29 -17.65
CA LEU A 480 14.59 -1.90 -16.60
C LEU A 480 14.26 -1.28 -15.25
N GLN A 481 13.82 -2.10 -14.31
CA GLN A 481 13.50 -1.73 -12.93
C GLN A 481 14.65 -2.20 -12.02
N PRO A 482 15.59 -1.31 -11.61
CA PRO A 482 16.71 -1.70 -10.76
C PRO A 482 16.31 -1.74 -9.29
N GLU A 483 16.72 -2.79 -8.59
CA GLU A 483 16.68 -2.90 -7.13
C GLU A 483 17.92 -2.20 -6.54
N TYR A 484 17.97 -0.88 -6.63
CA TYR A 484 19.10 -0.07 -6.18
C TYR A 484 19.38 -0.22 -4.68
N ARG A 485 20.61 0.03 -4.24
CA ARG A 485 20.96 -0.03 -2.81
C ARG A 485 20.09 0.91 -1.99
N GLY A 486 19.45 0.36 -0.97
CA GLY A 486 18.41 1.01 -0.17
C GLY A 486 17.05 0.32 -0.30
N SER A 487 16.82 -0.48 -1.36
CA SER A 487 15.60 -1.28 -1.52
C SER A 487 15.46 -2.30 -0.40
N GLN A 488 14.22 -2.63 -0.01
CA GLN A 488 13.95 -3.61 1.04
C GLN A 488 14.03 -5.06 0.55
N GLY A 489 14.14 -6.00 1.48
CA GLY A 489 14.10 -7.43 1.21
C GLY A 489 15.46 -8.06 0.93
N TYR A 490 16.52 -7.29 0.82
CA TYR A 490 17.89 -7.77 0.53
C TYR A 490 18.82 -7.79 1.76
N GLY A 491 18.26 -7.63 2.96
CA GLY A 491 18.98 -7.62 4.22
C GLY A 491 19.64 -6.29 4.56
N ASP A 492 20.28 -6.24 5.75
CA ASP A 492 20.83 -5.04 6.35
C ASP A 492 21.91 -4.33 5.51
N ALA A 493 22.79 -5.10 4.84
CA ALA A 493 23.84 -4.53 4.02
C ALA A 493 23.27 -3.64 2.89
N TRP A 494 22.11 -4.02 2.38
CA TRP A 494 21.35 -3.27 1.38
C TRP A 494 20.53 -2.16 2.03
N PHE A 495 19.76 -2.49 3.08
CA PHE A 495 18.85 -1.59 3.77
C PHE A 495 19.56 -0.41 4.46
N ARG A 496 20.78 -0.59 4.96
CA ARG A 496 21.59 0.50 5.55
C ARG A 496 21.90 1.64 4.57
N LYS A 497 21.68 1.41 3.27
CA LYS A 497 21.73 2.45 2.23
C LYS A 497 20.37 3.07 1.93
N ASN A 498 19.36 2.79 2.77
CA ASN A 498 18.03 3.37 2.66
C ASN A 498 18.04 4.86 3.05
N GLY A 499 17.08 5.60 2.50
CA GLY A 499 16.88 7.02 2.77
C GLY A 499 17.66 7.95 1.84
N PHE A 500 17.25 9.20 1.85
CA PHE A 500 17.86 10.25 1.02
C PHE A 500 19.34 10.52 1.42
N LYS A 501 19.70 10.35 2.69
CA LYS A 501 21.09 10.47 3.16
C LYS A 501 22.09 9.56 2.43
N SER A 502 21.60 8.49 1.81
CA SER A 502 22.42 7.53 1.06
C SER A 502 22.28 7.66 -0.46
N TRP A 503 21.73 8.76 -0.94
CA TRP A 503 21.36 8.99 -2.34
C TRP A 503 22.48 8.66 -3.34
N ARG A 504 23.76 8.92 -2.99
CA ARG A 504 24.88 8.66 -3.91
C ARG A 504 24.96 7.22 -4.35
N ALA A 505 24.75 6.26 -3.43
CA ALA A 505 24.77 4.84 -3.76
C ALA A 505 23.59 4.45 -4.64
N ALA A 506 22.38 4.89 -4.26
CA ALA A 506 21.16 4.59 -5.02
C ALA A 506 21.19 5.17 -6.44
N ILE A 507 21.61 6.45 -6.57
CA ILE A 507 21.65 7.11 -7.89
C ILE A 507 22.79 6.56 -8.76
N ALA A 508 23.91 6.15 -8.17
CA ALA A 508 24.96 5.46 -8.91
C ALA A 508 24.44 4.14 -9.51
N ASP A 509 23.74 3.32 -8.72
CA ASP A 509 23.14 2.07 -9.18
C ASP A 509 22.10 2.31 -10.31
N VAL A 510 21.28 3.34 -10.17
CA VAL A 510 20.28 3.73 -11.20
C VAL A 510 20.95 4.17 -12.50
N ASN A 511 22.02 4.96 -12.42
CA ASN A 511 22.79 5.36 -13.61
C ASN A 511 23.51 4.16 -14.25
N ASP A 512 24.05 3.26 -13.43
CA ASP A 512 24.73 2.04 -13.92
C ASP A 512 23.75 1.06 -14.59
N ALA A 513 22.47 1.02 -14.15
CA ALA A 513 21.40 0.30 -14.84
C ALA A 513 21.23 0.80 -16.29
N GLY A 514 21.24 2.12 -16.48
CA GLY A 514 21.19 2.72 -17.81
C GLY A 514 22.42 2.38 -18.67
N ARG A 515 23.62 2.47 -18.09
CA ARG A 515 24.88 2.10 -18.78
C ARG A 515 24.90 0.61 -19.14
N TRP A 516 24.38 -0.23 -18.25
CA TRP A 516 24.27 -1.67 -18.50
C TRP A 516 23.37 -1.98 -19.71
N LEU A 517 22.19 -1.35 -19.82
CA LEU A 517 21.31 -1.51 -20.98
C LEU A 517 22.01 -1.17 -22.30
N VAL A 518 22.83 -0.10 -22.31
CA VAL A 518 23.61 0.29 -23.49
C VAL A 518 24.74 -0.72 -23.76
N ALA A 519 25.47 -1.15 -22.73
CA ALA A 519 26.58 -2.11 -22.84
C ALA A 519 26.11 -3.49 -23.33
N GLN A 520 24.89 -3.91 -22.96
CA GLN A 520 24.27 -5.14 -23.47
C GLN A 520 23.75 -5.02 -24.90
N GLY A 521 23.78 -3.82 -25.49
CA GLY A 521 23.23 -3.56 -26.83
C GLY A 521 21.69 -3.57 -26.88
N ILE A 522 21.03 -3.58 -25.71
CA ILE A 522 19.57 -3.53 -25.59
C ILE A 522 19.09 -2.14 -25.92
N ALA A 523 19.68 -1.12 -25.28
CA ALA A 523 19.33 0.27 -25.51
C ALA A 523 20.20 0.94 -26.58
N ASP A 524 19.57 1.77 -27.41
CA ASP A 524 20.27 2.78 -28.19
C ASP A 524 20.69 3.92 -27.23
N PRO A 525 21.98 4.26 -27.13
CA PRO A 525 22.45 5.31 -26.22
C PRO A 525 21.87 6.68 -26.49
N THR A 526 21.32 6.91 -27.67
CA THR A 526 20.63 8.17 -28.04
C THR A 526 19.15 8.15 -27.68
N LYS A 527 18.61 7.00 -27.25
CA LYS A 527 17.19 6.79 -26.97
C LYS A 527 16.95 6.20 -25.57
N LEU A 528 17.77 6.61 -24.61
CA LEU A 528 17.65 6.17 -23.22
C LEU A 528 16.98 7.26 -22.38
N ALA A 529 15.89 6.92 -21.70
CA ALA A 529 15.15 7.78 -20.80
C ALA A 529 15.12 7.22 -19.37
N ILE A 530 14.66 8.04 -18.43
CA ILE A 530 14.38 7.63 -17.07
C ILE A 530 12.98 8.09 -16.68
N VAL A 531 12.20 7.19 -16.05
CA VAL A 531 10.83 7.45 -15.57
C VAL A 531 10.73 6.95 -14.14
N GLY A 532 10.24 7.77 -13.22
CA GLY A 532 10.10 7.34 -11.84
C GLY A 532 8.96 8.00 -11.10
N TRP A 533 8.48 7.36 -10.02
CA TRP A 533 7.40 7.83 -9.17
C TRP A 533 7.88 8.00 -7.73
N SER A 534 7.48 9.10 -7.04
CA SER A 534 7.85 9.35 -5.64
C SER A 534 9.37 9.44 -5.45
N TYR A 535 9.97 8.60 -4.61
CA TYR A 535 11.42 8.47 -4.53
C TYR A 535 12.05 8.08 -5.89
N GLY A 536 11.40 7.23 -6.69
CA GLY A 536 11.84 6.94 -8.06
C GLY A 536 11.84 8.18 -8.95
N GLY A 537 10.88 9.09 -8.76
CA GLY A 537 10.86 10.41 -9.40
C GLY A 537 12.02 11.30 -8.95
N TYR A 538 12.33 11.31 -7.65
CA TYR A 538 13.54 11.92 -7.12
C TYR A 538 14.80 11.33 -7.76
N ALA A 539 14.88 10.00 -7.83
CA ALA A 539 16.00 9.30 -8.44
C ALA A 539 16.16 9.66 -9.92
N ALA A 540 15.05 9.80 -10.65
CA ALA A 540 15.06 10.22 -12.05
C ALA A 540 15.64 11.63 -12.23
N LEU A 541 15.25 12.57 -11.37
CA LEU A 541 15.77 13.94 -11.39
C LEU A 541 17.25 13.98 -10.97
N GLN A 542 17.60 13.34 -9.86
CA GLN A 542 18.97 13.37 -9.33
C GLN A 542 19.96 12.61 -10.23
N ALA A 543 19.51 11.57 -10.93
CA ALA A 543 20.31 10.87 -11.93
C ALA A 543 20.78 11.81 -13.07
N ASN A 544 19.93 12.74 -13.49
CA ASN A 544 20.31 13.72 -14.51
C ASN A 544 21.23 14.83 -13.97
N VAL A 545 21.21 15.11 -12.67
CA VAL A 545 22.21 15.98 -12.03
C VAL A 545 23.59 15.31 -12.02
N VAL A 546 23.64 14.01 -11.63
CA VAL A 546 24.91 13.25 -11.49
C VAL A 546 25.53 12.92 -12.83
N ASP A 547 24.74 12.52 -13.83
CA ASP A 547 25.20 12.23 -15.19
C ASP A 547 24.24 12.85 -16.23
N PRO A 548 24.40 14.15 -16.52
CA PRO A 548 23.48 14.90 -17.38
C PRO A 548 23.39 14.39 -18.81
N LYS A 549 24.38 13.60 -19.26
CA LYS A 549 24.46 13.12 -20.65
C LYS A 549 23.87 11.73 -20.84
N LEU A 550 23.64 10.98 -19.77
CA LEU A 550 23.19 9.59 -19.85
C LEU A 550 21.78 9.51 -20.41
N PHE A 551 20.83 10.11 -19.73
CA PHE A 551 19.41 10.08 -20.12
C PHE A 551 19.06 11.26 -21.03
N LYS A 552 18.24 11.02 -22.06
CA LYS A 552 17.83 12.01 -23.06
C LYS A 552 16.47 12.64 -22.75
N ALA A 553 15.71 12.05 -21.83
CA ALA A 553 14.44 12.55 -21.32
C ALA A 553 14.21 12.06 -19.89
N VAL A 554 13.61 12.89 -19.06
CA VAL A 554 13.27 12.60 -17.66
C VAL A 554 11.77 12.79 -17.46
N VAL A 555 11.10 11.76 -16.93
CA VAL A 555 9.70 11.85 -16.50
C VAL A 555 9.65 11.54 -15.00
N ALA A 556 9.10 12.44 -14.20
CA ALA A 556 8.99 12.25 -12.76
C ALA A 556 7.56 12.51 -12.27
N VAL A 557 6.99 11.52 -11.59
CA VAL A 557 5.64 11.59 -11.02
C VAL A 557 5.75 11.77 -9.52
N ALA A 558 5.12 12.81 -8.99
CA ALA A 558 5.12 13.17 -7.57
C ALA A 558 6.51 13.10 -6.90
N PRO A 559 7.57 13.70 -7.53
CA PRO A 559 8.94 13.56 -7.06
C PRO A 559 9.21 14.43 -5.84
N VAL A 560 10.10 13.98 -4.96
CA VAL A 560 10.85 14.88 -4.09
C VAL A 560 11.90 15.59 -4.94
N ALA A 561 12.06 16.90 -4.77
CA ALA A 561 12.99 17.70 -5.57
C ALA A 561 13.99 18.49 -4.70
N ASP A 562 13.64 18.78 -3.44
CA ASP A 562 14.45 19.54 -2.51
C ASP A 562 14.33 18.95 -1.10
N LEU A 563 15.42 18.38 -0.58
CA LEU A 563 15.41 17.69 0.71
C LEU A 563 15.24 18.62 1.90
N PRO A 564 15.89 19.82 1.96
CA PRO A 564 15.56 20.82 2.96
C PRO A 564 14.10 21.27 2.96
N ALA A 565 13.49 21.41 1.79
CA ALA A 565 12.08 21.74 1.70
C ALA A 565 11.19 20.59 2.20
N LEU A 566 11.53 19.32 1.93
CA LEU A 566 10.83 18.15 2.45
C LEU A 566 10.88 18.11 3.99
N GLU A 567 12.04 18.39 4.58
CA GLU A 567 12.20 18.47 6.04
C GLU A 567 11.28 19.55 6.63
N GLU A 568 11.26 20.75 6.05
CA GLU A 568 10.39 21.85 6.49
C GLU A 568 8.90 21.52 6.34
N GLU A 569 8.50 20.96 5.20
CA GLU A 569 7.12 20.55 4.92
C GLU A 569 6.62 19.47 5.90
N SER A 570 7.52 18.61 6.38
CA SER A 570 7.20 17.55 7.34
C SER A 570 7.12 18.03 8.79
N ARG A 571 7.46 19.27 9.10
CA ARG A 571 7.62 19.79 10.47
C ARG A 571 6.44 19.50 11.40
N ASN A 572 5.23 19.54 10.85
CA ASN A 572 4.00 19.29 11.61
C ASN A 572 3.54 17.80 11.54
N TRP A 573 4.30 16.94 10.87
CA TRP A 573 3.94 15.53 10.78
C TRP A 573 4.35 14.78 12.05
N SER A 574 3.55 13.80 12.44
CA SER A 574 3.93 12.89 13.52
C SER A 574 5.23 12.12 13.22
N SER A 575 5.55 11.92 11.94
CA SER A 575 6.76 11.26 11.44
C SER A 575 7.95 12.18 11.16
N HIS A 576 7.87 13.47 11.49
CA HIS A 576 8.93 14.45 11.16
C HIS A 576 10.34 13.98 11.56
N ARG A 577 10.52 13.41 12.77
CA ARG A 577 11.83 12.91 13.21
C ARG A 577 12.38 11.81 12.32
N ILE A 578 11.49 10.94 11.80
CA ILE A 578 11.86 9.87 10.87
C ILE A 578 12.27 10.49 9.53
N VAL A 579 11.55 11.51 9.06
CA VAL A 579 11.91 12.24 7.82
C VAL A 579 13.28 12.89 7.96
N VAL A 580 13.55 13.59 9.07
CA VAL A 580 14.87 14.20 9.34
C VAL A 580 15.99 13.15 9.34
N GLU A 581 15.76 11.99 9.93
CA GLU A 581 16.73 10.91 9.91
C GLU A 581 16.97 10.33 8.51
N GLN A 582 15.92 10.20 7.70
CA GLN A 582 16.01 9.72 6.31
C GLN A 582 16.69 10.74 5.39
N VAL A 583 16.44 12.02 5.59
CA VAL A 583 17.06 13.12 4.84
C VAL A 583 18.54 13.25 5.20
N GLY A 584 18.89 13.13 6.49
CA GLY A 584 20.23 13.36 6.99
C GLY A 584 20.48 14.82 7.37
N THR A 585 21.69 15.13 7.82
CA THR A 585 22.06 16.45 8.32
C THR A 585 23.29 17.01 7.60
N GLY A 586 23.52 18.33 7.72
CA GLY A 586 24.69 19.00 7.15
C GLY A 586 24.46 19.50 5.72
N TRP A 587 25.47 19.39 4.86
CA TRP A 587 25.44 19.88 3.47
C TRP A 587 24.92 18.82 2.46
N GLU A 588 24.97 17.55 2.83
CA GLU A 588 24.54 16.44 1.96
C GLU A 588 23.10 16.53 1.45
N PRO A 589 22.09 16.98 2.25
CA PRO A 589 20.76 17.20 1.74
C PRO A 589 20.68 18.19 0.57
N ARG A 590 21.50 19.25 0.59
CA ARG A 590 21.54 20.23 -0.51
C ARG A 590 22.15 19.64 -1.76
N GLU A 591 23.25 18.88 -1.65
CA GLU A 591 23.85 18.18 -2.81
C GLU A 591 22.93 17.10 -3.39
N GLY A 592 22.17 16.42 -2.52
CA GLY A 592 21.17 15.43 -2.93
C GLY A 592 19.85 16.03 -3.44
N SER A 593 19.74 17.35 -3.60
CA SER A 593 18.51 18.02 -3.99
C SER A 593 18.56 18.46 -5.45
N PRO A 594 17.89 17.79 -6.38
CA PRO A 594 17.93 18.14 -7.80
C PRO A 594 17.50 19.60 -8.08
N ALA A 595 16.59 20.18 -7.30
CA ALA A 595 16.18 21.57 -7.45
C ALA A 595 17.30 22.59 -7.14
N GLN A 596 18.30 22.19 -6.33
CA GLN A 596 19.47 23.04 -6.03
C GLN A 596 20.51 23.04 -7.17
N HIS A 597 20.37 22.10 -8.13
CA HIS A 597 21.31 21.86 -9.23
C HIS A 597 20.63 21.90 -10.59
N ALA A 598 19.59 22.73 -10.75
CA ALA A 598 18.81 22.83 -11.98
C ALA A 598 19.64 23.23 -13.21
N ASP A 599 20.75 23.96 -13.02
CA ASP A 599 21.70 24.34 -14.07
C ASP A 599 22.41 23.14 -14.69
N ALA A 600 22.62 22.06 -13.96
CA ALA A 600 23.27 20.84 -14.43
C ALA A 600 22.45 20.06 -15.45
N PHE A 601 21.13 20.21 -15.47
CA PHE A 601 20.25 19.45 -16.35
C PHE A 601 20.55 19.67 -17.83
N GLN A 602 20.61 18.57 -18.59
CA GLN A 602 20.72 18.60 -20.04
C GLN A 602 19.52 17.97 -20.75
N ALA A 603 18.85 17.02 -20.11
CA ALA A 603 17.65 16.40 -20.63
C ALA A 603 16.41 17.26 -20.32
N PRO A 604 15.43 17.32 -21.22
CA PRO A 604 14.11 17.89 -20.94
C PRO A 604 13.39 17.07 -19.84
N VAL A 605 12.55 17.75 -19.06
CA VAL A 605 11.87 17.17 -17.88
C VAL A 605 10.36 17.32 -18.02
N LEU A 606 9.62 16.24 -17.78
CA LEU A 606 8.17 16.24 -17.64
C LEU A 606 7.80 15.81 -16.22
N LEU A 607 7.05 16.66 -15.52
CA LEU A 607 6.59 16.44 -14.15
C LEU A 607 5.08 16.24 -14.11
N PHE A 608 4.64 15.28 -13.27
CA PHE A 608 3.23 15.07 -12.94
C PHE A 608 3.03 15.10 -11.43
N HIS A 609 1.94 15.71 -10.94
CA HIS A 609 1.66 15.76 -9.51
C HIS A 609 0.17 15.91 -9.23
N GLY A 610 -0.33 15.27 -8.15
CA GLY A 610 -1.66 15.53 -7.60
C GLY A 610 -1.63 16.69 -6.61
N ASP A 611 -2.58 17.62 -6.67
CA ASP A 611 -2.58 18.81 -5.77
C ASP A 611 -2.99 18.50 -4.33
N ARG A 612 -3.46 17.27 -4.04
CA ARG A 612 -3.77 16.76 -2.70
C ARG A 612 -2.80 15.68 -2.22
N ASP A 613 -1.61 15.63 -2.81
CA ASP A 613 -0.57 14.71 -2.38
C ASP A 613 -0.10 15.05 -0.96
N ARG A 614 -0.13 14.03 -0.08
CA ARG A 614 0.29 14.11 1.33
C ARG A 614 1.65 13.45 1.59
N ASN A 615 2.10 12.61 0.68
CA ASN A 615 3.38 11.94 0.82
C ASN A 615 4.50 12.87 0.39
N VAL A 616 4.27 13.57 -0.72
CA VAL A 616 5.16 14.58 -1.27
C VAL A 616 4.30 15.80 -1.66
N ASN A 617 4.55 16.94 -1.05
CA ASN A 617 3.77 18.14 -1.35
C ASN A 617 3.98 18.56 -2.82
N VAL A 618 2.90 18.95 -3.51
CA VAL A 618 2.95 19.45 -4.89
C VAL A 618 3.93 20.61 -5.07
N HIS A 619 4.24 21.35 -4.00
CA HIS A 619 5.25 22.38 -3.96
C HIS A 619 6.64 21.87 -4.41
N GLN A 620 6.98 20.61 -4.17
CA GLN A 620 8.25 20.00 -4.63
C GLN A 620 8.36 20.05 -6.17
N SER A 621 7.31 19.69 -6.91
CA SER A 621 7.28 19.79 -8.37
C SER A 621 7.23 21.23 -8.86
N GLN A 622 6.49 22.11 -8.19
CA GLN A 622 6.42 23.53 -8.53
C GLN A 622 7.78 24.22 -8.32
N LEU A 623 8.49 23.88 -7.22
CA LEU A 623 9.83 24.36 -6.97
C LEU A 623 10.81 23.90 -8.06
N MET A 624 10.75 22.60 -8.42
CA MET A 624 11.60 22.03 -9.48
C MET A 624 11.35 22.70 -10.83
N GLU A 625 10.08 22.87 -11.21
CA GLU A 625 9.71 23.58 -12.43
C GLU A 625 10.27 25.02 -12.46
N GLY A 626 10.06 25.76 -11.37
CA GLY A 626 10.56 27.14 -11.24
C GLY A 626 12.09 27.23 -11.36
N ARG A 627 12.82 26.29 -10.75
CA ARG A 627 14.28 26.22 -10.81
C ARG A 627 14.80 25.89 -12.21
N LEU A 628 14.18 24.90 -12.88
CA LEU A 628 14.55 24.53 -14.24
C LEU A 628 14.26 25.66 -15.23
N LYS A 629 13.09 26.30 -15.16
CA LYS A 629 12.76 27.48 -15.97
C LYS A 629 13.75 28.64 -15.75
N GLY A 630 14.08 28.91 -14.48
CA GLY A 630 15.06 29.94 -14.12
C GLY A 630 16.47 29.66 -14.64
N ALA A 631 16.84 28.39 -14.80
CA ALA A 631 18.09 27.94 -15.42
C ALA A 631 18.01 27.81 -16.95
N GLY A 632 16.90 28.21 -17.59
CA GLY A 632 16.70 28.12 -19.05
C GLY A 632 16.57 26.68 -19.56
N LYS A 633 16.14 25.74 -18.72
CA LYS A 633 15.96 24.33 -19.07
C LYS A 633 14.53 24.04 -19.52
N GLU A 634 14.38 23.07 -20.40
CA GLU A 634 13.07 22.64 -20.89
C GLU A 634 12.37 21.80 -19.81
N VAL A 635 11.21 22.28 -19.36
CA VAL A 635 10.39 21.59 -18.36
C VAL A 635 8.91 21.87 -18.57
N GLU A 636 8.10 20.84 -18.32
CA GLU A 636 6.63 20.92 -18.26
C GLU A 636 6.15 20.29 -16.95
N LEU A 637 5.21 20.93 -16.26
CA LEU A 637 4.53 20.40 -15.07
C LEU A 637 3.03 20.27 -15.35
N VAL A 638 2.50 19.07 -15.15
CA VAL A 638 1.07 18.77 -15.20
C VAL A 638 0.58 18.50 -13.79
N VAL A 639 -0.32 19.35 -13.29
CA VAL A 639 -0.94 19.19 -11.96
C VAL A 639 -2.35 18.66 -12.13
N TYR A 640 -2.67 17.55 -11.46
CA TYR A 640 -4.00 16.96 -11.43
C TYR A 640 -4.76 17.44 -10.20
N PRO A 641 -5.85 18.22 -10.38
CA PRO A 641 -6.61 18.77 -9.26
C PRO A 641 -7.34 17.66 -8.49
N LYS A 642 -7.37 17.80 -7.16
CA LYS A 642 -8.04 16.89 -6.21
C LYS A 642 -7.43 15.49 -6.11
N LEU A 643 -6.36 15.16 -6.85
CA LEU A 643 -5.71 13.87 -6.79
C LEU A 643 -4.61 13.84 -5.74
N ASP A 644 -4.43 12.67 -5.14
CA ASP A 644 -3.37 12.38 -4.19
C ASP A 644 -2.13 11.75 -4.85
N HIS A 645 -1.24 11.20 -4.01
CA HIS A 645 0.04 10.63 -4.42
C HIS A 645 -0.08 9.52 -5.48
N GLN A 646 -1.15 8.74 -5.46
CA GLN A 646 -1.35 7.60 -6.36
C GLN A 646 -2.05 7.94 -7.67
N LEU A 647 -2.47 9.20 -7.85
CA LEU A 647 -3.28 9.64 -9.00
C LEU A 647 -4.44 8.66 -9.25
N ASP A 648 -5.26 8.43 -8.24
CA ASP A 648 -6.22 7.33 -8.21
C ASP A 648 -7.51 7.63 -9.00
N ASP A 649 -7.32 7.94 -10.28
CA ASP A 649 -8.32 8.26 -11.28
C ASP A 649 -7.91 7.68 -12.64
N SER A 650 -8.76 6.87 -13.26
CA SER A 650 -8.44 6.19 -14.52
C SER A 650 -8.22 7.16 -15.68
N GLU A 651 -8.98 8.26 -15.74
CA GLU A 651 -8.85 9.27 -16.81
C GLU A 651 -7.55 10.06 -16.64
N ALA A 652 -7.21 10.43 -15.41
CA ALA A 652 -5.96 11.12 -15.10
C ALA A 652 -4.72 10.23 -15.38
N ARG A 653 -4.78 8.94 -14.99
CA ARG A 653 -3.71 7.98 -15.33
C ARG A 653 -3.56 7.81 -16.84
N ALA A 654 -4.65 7.70 -17.58
CA ALA A 654 -4.62 7.61 -19.04
C ALA A 654 -4.05 8.89 -19.69
N ASP A 655 -4.42 10.07 -19.18
CA ASP A 655 -3.85 11.35 -19.64
C ASP A 655 -2.34 11.44 -19.35
N MET A 656 -1.92 11.06 -18.13
CA MET A 656 -0.51 10.98 -17.75
C MET A 656 0.28 10.06 -18.70
N LEU A 657 -0.25 8.87 -18.99
CA LEU A 657 0.39 7.91 -19.89
C LEU A 657 0.53 8.46 -21.31
N ARG A 658 -0.54 9.07 -21.87
CA ARG A 658 -0.48 9.68 -23.20
C ARG A 658 0.55 10.80 -23.29
N LYS A 659 0.59 11.69 -22.30
CA LYS A 659 1.55 12.79 -22.24
C LYS A 659 2.98 12.28 -22.07
N ALA A 660 3.20 11.30 -21.20
CA ALA A 660 4.51 10.71 -20.99
C ALA A 660 5.02 10.00 -22.26
N ASP A 661 4.18 9.21 -22.93
CA ASP A 661 4.52 8.53 -24.17
C ASP A 661 4.84 9.53 -25.29
N ALA A 662 3.98 10.53 -25.50
CA ALA A 662 4.20 11.57 -26.52
C ALA A 662 5.49 12.35 -26.27
N PHE A 663 5.75 12.74 -25.02
CA PHE A 663 6.98 13.42 -24.61
C PHE A 663 8.22 12.55 -24.88
N LEU A 664 8.21 11.29 -24.41
CA LEU A 664 9.34 10.37 -24.59
C LEU A 664 9.60 10.11 -26.08
N LYS A 665 8.56 9.83 -26.87
CA LYS A 665 8.72 9.61 -28.32
C LYS A 665 9.30 10.83 -29.04
N ALA A 666 8.81 12.02 -28.71
CA ALA A 666 9.31 13.24 -29.29
C ALA A 666 10.79 13.50 -28.94
N LYS A 667 11.17 13.33 -27.64
CA LYS A 667 12.53 13.63 -27.18
C LYS A 667 13.55 12.56 -27.55
N LEU A 668 13.12 11.33 -27.74
CA LEU A 668 13.98 10.20 -28.14
C LEU A 668 13.94 9.95 -29.65
N HIS A 669 13.20 10.75 -30.42
CA HIS A 669 13.03 10.59 -31.88
C HIS A 669 12.57 9.17 -32.25
N VAL A 670 11.55 8.66 -31.55
CA VAL A 670 10.92 7.36 -31.78
C VAL A 670 9.56 7.60 -32.45
N GLN A 671 9.23 6.76 -33.45
CA GLN A 671 7.93 6.82 -34.14
C GLN A 671 6.83 6.10 -33.35
#